data_1785708227e06104738d2549bc34e511
#
_entry.id   1785708227e06104738d2549bc34e511
#
_cell.length_a   1.000
_cell.length_b   1.000
_cell.length_c   1.000
_cell.angle_alpha   90.00
_cell.angle_beta   90.00
_cell.angle_gamma   90.00
#
_symmetry.space_group_name_H-M   'P 1'
#
loop_
_entity.id
_entity.type
_entity.pdbx_description
1 polymer ?
#
loop_
_entity_poly.entity_id
_entity_poly.type
_entity_poly.pdbx_seq_one_letter_code
_entity_poly.pdbx_strand_id
1 'polypeptide(L)'
;MDKNTITGLVLMMAVMFGFFWLTKPSDEEIAAERARQEQAANEDLAKAQRENIPAAFTAADSTALAEAVRAMGEPDASGSGRTMFSNDELSLVLDSVSGISGKYTDASGDIDINDILANRATATSARVNKAHAAIQTVINNALKYEGFARYLGGPNTETVLENDLVKVTLSSRGGYVSQVELKKYQTEVGPEKSNILLFRGDNDGYGFRFNTAEQRIDTRDFNFRTVTEGDSAVTMLLNPAPGAEWGIRYVLAKDAYTVRMDIVQKGMTAVLPGNTSSMDFDWHQRMARNEVGRTFEERNSAIYYKYVGEGVDDLNANADDSESLNGRLRWVAFKNQFFSSVIIARNCFNSAELDSRDIKSDMYLKDMTMHASLPYNVADGTAASFDFYFGPNDYPVLSDLDETLGYEDEGLSLTKVIPLGWSLFRWINTIIIIPVFTFLSKYIANYGLIILLLTIFIKLIIFPFTYKSYQSQARMRVLAPEIKEINDKYPGQENAMKRQQETMALYSRAGASPFSGCLPMMLQMPVLIAMFSFFPSAIELRGQSFLWAHDLSAPDSVLTLPFSIPFYGNHVSLFCLLMTIINIVYMKLSMQSQAGGQSMPGMKIMMYFMPVMFLFMFNDYASGLSYYYLLSLLITIIQTYAFRWFTDENKVREQLLANARKPRKKTGWMARLEEAQRKAEAIQRQQAAQQQKGSGKRRR
;
A
#
# COMPACT_ATOMS: atom_id res chain seq x y z
N MET A 1 -3.55 35.27 20.81
CA MET A 1 -2.13 34.89 20.91
C MET A 1 -1.30 36.16 21.02
N ASP A 2 -0.45 36.22 22.02
CA ASP A 2 0.48 37.33 22.19
C ASP A 2 1.45 37.38 21.01
N LYS A 3 1.90 38.63 20.66
CA LYS A 3 2.94 38.82 19.63
C LYS A 3 4.12 37.86 19.84
N ASN A 4 4.47 37.57 21.08
CA ASN A 4 5.56 36.67 21.48
C ASN A 4 5.27 35.20 21.11
N THR A 5 4.02 34.74 21.14
CA THR A 5 3.64 33.37 20.76
C THR A 5 3.71 33.16 19.26
N ILE A 6 3.31 34.19 18.48
CA ILE A 6 3.40 34.15 17.01
C ILE A 6 4.87 34.20 16.57
N THR A 7 5.66 35.07 17.22
CA THR A 7 7.11 35.16 16.94
C THR A 7 7.82 33.86 17.30
N GLY A 8 7.45 33.21 18.42
CA GLY A 8 7.99 31.91 18.82
C GLY A 8 7.65 30.79 17.83
N LEU A 9 6.43 30.76 17.30
CA LEU A 9 6.00 29.76 16.31
C LEU A 9 6.71 29.95 14.96
N VAL A 10 6.87 31.21 14.53
CA VAL A 10 7.61 31.54 13.29
C VAL A 10 9.09 31.22 13.46
N LEU A 11 9.68 31.50 14.64
CA LEU A 11 11.08 31.17 14.91
C LEU A 11 11.31 29.67 14.98
N MET A 12 10.38 28.92 15.58
CA MET A 12 10.44 27.44 15.64
C MET A 12 10.35 26.83 14.24
N MET A 13 9.45 27.33 13.38
CA MET A 13 9.38 26.90 11.98
C MET A 13 10.66 27.26 11.21
N ALA A 14 11.19 28.45 11.39
CA ALA A 14 12.45 28.89 10.74
C ALA A 14 13.64 28.03 11.20
N VAL A 15 13.72 27.66 12.47
CA VAL A 15 14.76 26.77 13.01
C VAL A 15 14.58 25.34 12.49
N MET A 16 13.37 24.81 12.44
CA MET A 16 13.11 23.50 11.83
C MET A 16 13.48 23.48 10.33
N PHE A 17 13.07 24.49 9.56
CA PHE A 17 13.44 24.60 8.15
C PHE A 17 14.96 24.75 7.95
N GLY A 18 15.61 25.53 8.79
CA GLY A 18 17.08 25.69 8.78
C GLY A 18 17.81 24.39 9.10
N PHE A 19 17.32 23.63 10.06
CA PHE A 19 17.89 22.34 10.43
C PHE A 19 17.74 21.29 9.32
N PHE A 20 16.55 21.17 8.70
CA PHE A 20 16.34 20.28 7.55
C PHE A 20 17.17 20.67 6.32
N TRP A 21 17.40 21.95 6.10
CA TRP A 21 18.21 22.42 4.97
C TRP A 21 19.71 22.18 5.18
N LEU A 22 20.18 22.28 6.43
CA LEU A 22 21.58 22.07 6.82
C LEU A 22 21.96 20.57 6.95
N THR A 23 20.99 19.67 7.20
CA THR A 23 21.25 18.24 7.39
C THR A 23 20.99 17.38 6.16
N LYS A 24 20.57 18.00 5.05
CA LYS A 24 20.39 17.26 3.79
C LYS A 24 21.77 16.96 3.20
N PRO A 25 22.18 15.67 3.08
CA PRO A 25 23.43 15.32 2.44
C PRO A 25 23.41 15.81 0.97
N SER A 26 24.52 16.33 0.50
CA SER A 26 24.62 16.79 -0.88
C SER A 26 24.57 15.62 -1.85
N ASP A 27 24.05 15.86 -3.05
CA ASP A 27 24.00 14.81 -4.10
C ASP A 27 25.43 14.30 -4.45
N GLU A 28 26.47 15.13 -4.23
CA GLU A 28 27.88 14.76 -4.38
C GLU A 28 28.37 13.80 -3.28
N GLU A 29 27.91 13.95 -2.03
CA GLU A 29 28.27 13.02 -0.94
C GLU A 29 27.62 11.65 -1.14
N ILE A 30 26.37 11.62 -1.60
CA ILE A 30 25.65 10.36 -1.93
C ILE A 30 26.32 9.66 -3.12
N ALA A 31 26.74 10.42 -4.14
CA ALA A 31 27.46 9.86 -5.30
C ALA A 31 28.85 9.34 -4.92
N ALA A 32 29.56 10.04 -4.03
CA ALA A 32 30.88 9.62 -3.55
C ALA A 32 30.80 8.36 -2.67
N GLU A 33 29.74 8.21 -1.89
CA GLU A 33 29.55 7.02 -1.05
C GLU A 33 29.17 5.78 -1.88
N ARG A 34 28.37 5.95 -2.93
CA ARG A 34 28.06 4.89 -3.91
C ARG A 34 29.31 4.45 -4.68
N ALA A 35 30.12 5.42 -5.16
CA ALA A 35 31.37 5.09 -5.85
C ALA A 35 32.36 4.33 -4.96
N ARG A 36 32.41 4.63 -3.65
CA ARG A 36 33.23 3.86 -2.68
C ARG A 36 32.70 2.45 -2.45
N GLN A 37 31.37 2.27 -2.39
CA GLN A 37 30.75 0.94 -2.24
C GLN A 37 30.96 0.09 -3.49
N GLU A 38 30.81 0.67 -4.69
CA GLU A 38 31.13 -0.03 -5.95
C GLU A 38 32.61 -0.37 -6.09
N GLN A 39 33.51 0.50 -5.67
CA GLN A 39 34.95 0.21 -5.66
C GLN A 39 35.31 -0.90 -4.67
N ALA A 40 34.74 -0.90 -3.47
CA ALA A 40 34.97 -1.94 -2.47
C ALA A 40 34.42 -3.29 -2.96
N ALA A 41 33.22 -3.33 -3.54
CA ALA A 41 32.65 -4.53 -4.13
C ALA A 41 33.48 -5.08 -5.30
N ASN A 42 33.99 -4.21 -6.16
CA ASN A 42 34.88 -4.59 -7.26
C ASN A 42 36.27 -5.07 -6.78
N GLU A 43 36.81 -4.48 -5.71
CA GLU A 43 38.07 -4.92 -5.10
C GLU A 43 37.90 -6.30 -4.41
N ASP A 44 36.78 -6.55 -3.72
CA ASP A 44 36.50 -7.86 -3.12
C ASP A 44 36.28 -8.94 -4.19
N LEU A 45 35.61 -8.61 -5.29
CA LEU A 45 35.45 -9.50 -6.44
C LEU A 45 36.78 -9.82 -7.11
N ALA A 46 37.66 -8.80 -7.28
CA ALA A 46 38.98 -8.95 -7.85
C ALA A 46 39.92 -9.76 -6.94
N LYS A 47 39.74 -9.66 -5.61
CA LYS A 47 40.50 -10.41 -4.61
C LYS A 47 40.05 -11.86 -4.59
N ALA A 48 38.75 -12.14 -4.61
CA ALA A 48 38.21 -13.49 -4.74
C ALA A 48 38.62 -14.18 -6.05
N GLN A 49 38.71 -13.43 -7.16
CA GLN A 49 39.21 -13.94 -8.44
C GLN A 49 40.72 -14.21 -8.45
N ARG A 50 41.54 -13.54 -7.62
CA ARG A 50 42.97 -13.77 -7.52
C ARG A 50 43.35 -14.93 -6.60
N GLU A 51 42.52 -15.30 -5.63
CA GLU A 51 42.74 -16.40 -4.68
C GLU A 51 42.36 -17.78 -5.23
N ASN A 52 41.57 -17.85 -6.33
CA ASN A 52 41.19 -19.12 -6.99
C ASN A 52 41.91 -19.32 -8.33
N ILE A 53 43.19 -19.60 -8.30
CA ILE A 53 43.88 -20.24 -9.46
C ILE A 53 43.62 -21.73 -9.35
N PRO A 54 42.77 -22.34 -10.22
CA PRO A 54 42.55 -23.79 -10.16
C PRO A 54 43.85 -24.52 -10.39
N ALA A 55 44.11 -25.55 -9.60
CA ALA A 55 45.20 -26.47 -9.86
C ALA A 55 45.02 -27.11 -11.25
N ALA A 56 46.12 -27.47 -11.90
CA ALA A 56 46.08 -28.18 -13.19
C ALA A 56 45.20 -29.44 -13.10
N PHE A 57 44.43 -29.72 -14.13
CA PHE A 57 43.58 -30.91 -14.20
C PHE A 57 44.38 -32.20 -14.08
N THR A 58 43.88 -33.13 -13.26
CA THR A 58 44.42 -34.48 -13.06
C THR A 58 43.54 -35.51 -13.78
N ALA A 59 44.02 -36.74 -13.88
CA ALA A 59 43.20 -37.84 -14.40
C ALA A 59 41.93 -38.09 -13.53
N ALA A 60 42.01 -37.80 -12.23
CA ALA A 60 40.86 -37.90 -11.34
C ALA A 60 39.80 -36.86 -11.69
N ASP A 61 40.19 -35.64 -12.06
CA ASP A 61 39.25 -34.59 -12.46
C ASP A 61 38.53 -34.95 -13.78
N SER A 62 39.22 -35.57 -14.73
CA SER A 62 38.61 -36.07 -15.97
C SER A 62 37.57 -37.15 -15.69
N THR A 63 37.83 -38.05 -14.74
CA THR A 63 36.86 -39.06 -14.31
C THR A 63 35.67 -38.43 -13.60
N ALA A 64 35.92 -37.48 -12.70
CA ALA A 64 34.87 -36.74 -12.00
C ALA A 64 34.01 -35.92 -12.98
N LEU A 65 34.62 -35.31 -14.00
CA LEU A 65 33.88 -34.63 -15.05
C LEU A 65 32.98 -35.58 -15.85
N ALA A 66 33.50 -36.78 -16.21
CA ALA A 66 32.70 -37.77 -16.91
C ALA A 66 31.51 -38.27 -16.08
N GLU A 67 31.71 -38.46 -14.77
CA GLU A 67 30.63 -38.79 -13.82
C GLU A 67 29.63 -37.63 -13.70
N ALA A 68 30.11 -36.40 -13.63
CA ALA A 68 29.25 -35.19 -13.59
C ALA A 68 28.40 -35.06 -14.86
N VAL A 69 28.99 -35.26 -16.04
CA VAL A 69 28.24 -35.25 -17.33
C VAL A 69 27.21 -36.37 -17.37
N ARG A 70 27.53 -37.55 -16.84
CA ARG A 70 26.57 -38.66 -16.74
C ARG A 70 25.39 -38.33 -15.81
N ALA A 71 25.68 -37.66 -14.70
CA ALA A 71 24.66 -37.28 -13.72
C ALA A 71 23.78 -36.13 -14.21
N MET A 72 24.33 -35.12 -14.89
CA MET A 72 23.69 -33.87 -15.28
C MET A 72 23.17 -33.85 -16.72
N GLY A 73 23.75 -34.68 -17.59
CA GLY A 73 23.44 -34.70 -19.03
C GLY A 73 22.21 -35.52 -19.37
N GLU A 74 21.68 -35.28 -20.55
CA GLU A 74 20.58 -36.05 -21.14
C GLU A 74 21.10 -37.12 -22.08
N PRO A 75 20.54 -38.35 -22.07
CA PRO A 75 20.82 -39.36 -23.06
C PRO A 75 20.45 -38.88 -24.46
N ASP A 76 21.29 -39.14 -25.45
CA ASP A 76 21.01 -38.85 -26.84
C ASP A 76 19.74 -39.59 -27.30
N ALA A 77 18.78 -38.86 -27.88
CA ALA A 77 17.54 -39.41 -28.39
C ALA A 77 17.72 -40.49 -29.50
N SER A 78 18.89 -40.56 -30.10
CA SER A 78 19.24 -41.58 -31.14
C SER A 78 19.56 -42.96 -30.57
N GLY A 79 19.62 -43.13 -29.25
CA GLY A 79 20.03 -44.40 -28.60
C GLY A 79 21.50 -44.76 -28.79
N SER A 80 22.36 -43.80 -29.15
CA SER A 80 23.80 -43.99 -29.44
C SER A 80 24.64 -44.27 -28.21
N GLY A 81 24.07 -44.27 -27.01
CA GLY A 81 24.82 -44.45 -25.74
C GLY A 81 25.62 -43.20 -25.33
N ARG A 82 25.31 -42.06 -25.94
CA ARG A 82 25.91 -40.76 -25.62
C ARG A 82 25.05 -40.00 -24.62
N THR A 83 25.72 -39.29 -23.69
CA THR A 83 25.08 -38.33 -22.78
C THR A 83 25.63 -36.96 -23.12
N MET A 84 24.72 -36.00 -23.33
CA MET A 84 25.04 -34.61 -23.69
C MET A 84 24.69 -33.67 -22.54
N PHE A 85 25.61 -32.78 -22.18
CA PHE A 85 25.42 -31.69 -21.25
C PHE A 85 25.74 -30.38 -21.94
N SER A 86 24.88 -29.39 -21.80
CA SER A 86 25.12 -28.05 -22.32
C SER A 86 24.60 -26.99 -21.37
N ASN A 87 25.36 -25.92 -21.19
CA ASN A 87 24.99 -24.68 -20.55
C ASN A 87 25.53 -23.51 -21.39
N ASP A 88 25.44 -22.26 -20.86
CA ASP A 88 25.84 -21.05 -21.59
C ASP A 88 27.33 -21.04 -22.02
N GLU A 89 28.19 -21.71 -21.28
CA GLU A 89 29.66 -21.70 -21.49
C GLU A 89 30.22 -23.04 -21.93
N LEU A 90 29.58 -24.16 -21.61
CA LEU A 90 30.09 -25.50 -21.82
C LEU A 90 29.14 -26.37 -22.63
N SER A 91 29.65 -27.04 -23.65
CA SER A 91 28.96 -28.11 -24.38
C SER A 91 29.79 -29.36 -24.30
N LEU A 92 29.30 -30.38 -23.59
CA LEU A 92 30.02 -31.62 -23.27
C LEU A 92 29.28 -32.83 -23.77
N VAL A 93 29.98 -33.80 -24.32
CA VAL A 93 29.44 -35.10 -24.76
C VAL A 93 30.25 -36.21 -24.12
N LEU A 94 29.57 -37.08 -23.39
CA LEU A 94 30.15 -38.32 -22.88
C LEU A 94 29.71 -39.47 -23.77
N ASP A 95 30.69 -40.11 -24.43
CA ASP A 95 30.50 -41.30 -25.23
C ASP A 95 31.11 -42.49 -24.51
N SER A 96 30.39 -43.62 -24.49
CA SER A 96 30.82 -44.83 -23.76
C SER A 96 32.15 -45.44 -24.29
N VAL A 97 32.54 -45.11 -25.52
CA VAL A 97 33.74 -45.65 -26.20
C VAL A 97 34.85 -44.61 -26.24
N SER A 98 34.56 -43.37 -26.65
CA SER A 98 35.57 -42.33 -26.87
C SER A 98 35.82 -41.44 -25.65
N GLY A 99 35.04 -41.59 -24.57
CA GLY A 99 35.14 -40.77 -23.37
C GLY A 99 34.46 -39.41 -23.50
N ILE A 100 34.96 -38.42 -22.74
CA ILE A 100 34.43 -37.08 -22.76
C ILE A 100 35.02 -36.22 -23.86
N SER A 101 34.19 -35.45 -24.55
CA SER A 101 34.58 -34.47 -25.54
C SER A 101 33.66 -33.24 -25.44
N GLY A 102 34.04 -32.12 -26.02
CA GLY A 102 33.25 -30.93 -26.01
C GLY A 102 34.06 -29.65 -26.12
N LYS A 103 33.40 -28.53 -25.82
CA LYS A 103 34.01 -27.21 -25.93
C LYS A 103 33.57 -26.27 -24.82
N TYR A 104 34.47 -25.37 -24.46
CA TYR A 104 34.19 -24.17 -23.72
C TYR A 104 34.04 -23.01 -24.71
N THR A 105 32.98 -22.20 -24.58
CA THR A 105 32.68 -21.10 -25.49
C THR A 105 32.60 -19.79 -24.70
N ASP A 106 33.32 -18.76 -25.15
CA ASP A 106 33.20 -17.40 -24.64
C ASP A 106 33.14 -16.38 -25.81
N ALA A 107 33.08 -15.07 -25.49
CA ALA A 107 33.08 -14.03 -26.51
C ALA A 107 34.27 -14.03 -27.48
N SER A 108 35.38 -14.74 -27.14
CA SER A 108 36.57 -14.86 -27.95
C SER A 108 36.65 -16.17 -28.78
N GLY A 109 35.60 -17.01 -28.71
CA GLY A 109 35.46 -18.26 -29.46
C GLY A 109 35.56 -19.51 -28.60
N ASP A 110 35.73 -20.66 -29.26
CA ASP A 110 35.72 -21.98 -28.63
C ASP A 110 37.10 -22.45 -28.18
N ILE A 111 37.17 -23.24 -27.12
CA ILE A 111 38.34 -24.00 -26.66
C ILE A 111 37.93 -25.47 -26.52
N ASP A 112 38.67 -26.39 -27.11
CA ASP A 112 38.40 -27.82 -26.98
C ASP A 112 38.65 -28.28 -25.54
N ILE A 113 37.69 -29.01 -24.97
CA ILE A 113 37.79 -29.55 -23.61
C ILE A 113 38.95 -30.53 -23.45
N ASN A 114 39.27 -31.34 -24.46
CA ASN A 114 40.38 -32.26 -24.40
C ASN A 114 41.74 -31.55 -24.31
N ASP A 115 41.85 -30.36 -24.94
CA ASP A 115 43.09 -29.55 -24.81
C ASP A 115 43.19 -28.91 -23.42
N ILE A 116 42.08 -28.55 -22.79
CA ILE A 116 42.05 -28.06 -21.42
C ILE A 116 42.41 -29.18 -20.45
N LEU A 117 41.75 -30.33 -20.55
CA LEU A 117 41.99 -31.49 -19.68
C LEU A 117 43.41 -32.03 -19.82
N ALA A 118 44.00 -31.96 -21.01
CA ALA A 118 45.38 -32.38 -21.28
C ALA A 118 46.42 -31.27 -20.98
N ASN A 119 46.00 -30.12 -20.51
CA ASN A 119 46.83 -28.92 -20.27
C ASN A 119 47.62 -28.46 -21.54
N ARG A 120 47.00 -28.60 -22.72
CA ARG A 120 47.57 -28.23 -24.03
C ARG A 120 46.91 -27.07 -24.71
N ALA A 121 45.92 -26.45 -24.08
CA ALA A 121 45.18 -25.35 -24.68
C ALA A 121 46.11 -24.17 -25.00
N THR A 122 46.04 -23.66 -26.23
CA THR A 122 46.85 -22.54 -26.73
C THR A 122 46.25 -21.17 -26.45
N ALA A 123 45.07 -21.11 -25.82
CA ALA A 123 44.41 -19.90 -25.42
C ALA A 123 45.17 -19.15 -24.32
N THR A 124 44.81 -17.85 -24.11
CA THR A 124 45.42 -17.08 -23.01
C THR A 124 45.16 -17.72 -21.67
N SER A 125 46.12 -17.62 -20.73
CA SER A 125 46.02 -18.20 -19.38
C SER A 125 44.73 -17.79 -18.67
N ALA A 126 44.25 -16.57 -18.88
CA ALA A 126 42.99 -16.08 -18.31
C ALA A 126 41.75 -16.83 -18.84
N ARG A 127 41.72 -17.17 -20.13
CA ARG A 127 40.64 -17.97 -20.73
C ARG A 127 40.67 -19.41 -20.29
N VAL A 128 41.87 -20.02 -20.24
CA VAL A 128 42.04 -21.38 -19.73
C VAL A 128 41.61 -21.50 -18.28
N ASN A 129 41.95 -20.51 -17.44
CA ASN A 129 41.50 -20.48 -16.05
C ASN A 129 39.98 -20.34 -15.91
N LYS A 130 39.30 -19.55 -16.76
CA LYS A 130 37.83 -19.48 -16.79
C LYS A 130 37.22 -20.83 -17.20
N ALA A 131 37.74 -21.46 -18.22
CA ALA A 131 37.30 -22.79 -18.65
C ALA A 131 37.52 -23.86 -17.56
N HIS A 132 38.63 -23.82 -16.86
CA HIS A 132 38.89 -24.65 -15.67
C HIS A 132 37.85 -24.41 -14.58
N ALA A 133 37.57 -23.15 -14.24
CA ALA A 133 36.57 -22.81 -13.24
C ALA A 133 35.18 -23.31 -13.65
N ALA A 134 34.80 -23.17 -14.92
CA ALA A 134 33.52 -23.66 -15.44
C ALA A 134 33.41 -25.20 -15.33
N ILE A 135 34.43 -25.92 -15.70
CA ILE A 135 34.50 -27.39 -15.56
C ILE A 135 34.42 -27.80 -14.08
N GLN A 136 35.22 -27.16 -13.23
CA GLN A 136 35.20 -27.45 -11.78
C GLN A 136 33.81 -27.15 -11.17
N THR A 137 33.12 -26.11 -11.64
CA THR A 137 31.76 -25.79 -11.25
C THR A 137 30.81 -26.93 -11.61
N VAL A 138 30.91 -27.52 -12.81
CA VAL A 138 30.10 -28.67 -13.22
C VAL A 138 30.35 -29.88 -12.31
N ILE A 139 31.62 -30.20 -12.02
CA ILE A 139 31.97 -31.29 -11.10
C ILE A 139 31.40 -31.04 -9.71
N ASN A 140 31.63 -29.85 -9.16
CA ASN A 140 31.15 -29.49 -7.83
C ASN A 140 29.62 -29.51 -7.75
N ASN A 141 28.93 -29.03 -8.79
CA ASN A 141 27.47 -29.03 -8.86
C ASN A 141 26.92 -30.47 -8.91
N ALA A 142 27.53 -31.37 -9.68
CA ALA A 142 27.10 -32.75 -9.72
C ALA A 142 27.23 -33.44 -8.35
N LEU A 143 28.35 -33.19 -7.66
CA LEU A 143 28.56 -33.69 -6.30
C LEU A 143 27.62 -33.04 -5.27
N LYS A 144 27.42 -31.76 -5.41
CA LYS A 144 26.62 -30.97 -4.45
C LYS A 144 25.12 -31.24 -4.55
N TYR A 145 24.60 -31.31 -5.76
CA TYR A 145 23.14 -31.35 -5.99
C TYR A 145 22.65 -32.76 -6.39
N GLU A 146 23.55 -33.73 -6.56
CA GLU A 146 23.20 -35.11 -6.90
C GLU A 146 22.14 -35.21 -8.02
N GLY A 147 21.02 -35.86 -7.79
CA GLY A 147 19.98 -36.04 -8.78
C GLY A 147 19.28 -34.74 -9.27
N PHE A 148 19.39 -33.64 -8.51
CA PHE A 148 18.95 -32.34 -8.96
C PHE A 148 19.93 -31.65 -9.92
N ALA A 149 21.18 -32.07 -9.93
CA ALA A 149 22.24 -31.42 -10.69
C ALA A 149 21.94 -31.36 -12.21
N ARG A 150 21.17 -32.32 -12.77
CA ARG A 150 20.75 -32.32 -14.19
C ARG A 150 19.87 -31.14 -14.57
N TYR A 151 19.25 -30.48 -13.59
CA TYR A 151 18.33 -29.36 -13.80
C TYR A 151 19.00 -28.00 -13.64
N LEU A 152 20.30 -27.94 -13.32
CA LEU A 152 21.07 -26.69 -13.21
C LEU A 152 21.33 -26.03 -14.58
N GLY A 153 21.34 -26.82 -15.66
CA GLY A 153 21.57 -26.36 -17.02
C GLY A 153 20.29 -26.35 -17.88
N GLY A 154 20.47 -25.98 -19.14
CA GLY A 154 19.41 -25.96 -20.14
C GLY A 154 18.80 -24.57 -20.38
N PRO A 155 18.12 -24.39 -21.52
CA PRO A 155 17.50 -23.11 -21.87
C PRO A 155 16.28 -22.83 -20.98
N ASN A 156 16.14 -21.58 -20.57
CA ASN A 156 14.89 -21.13 -19.94
C ASN A 156 13.78 -21.09 -21.03
N THR A 157 12.69 -21.79 -20.77
CA THR A 157 11.50 -21.78 -21.63
C THR A 157 10.34 -21.12 -20.88
N GLU A 158 9.55 -20.35 -21.60
CA GLU A 158 8.38 -19.70 -21.07
C GLU A 158 7.11 -20.43 -21.50
N THR A 159 6.19 -20.58 -20.57
CA THR A 159 4.85 -21.13 -20.82
C THR A 159 3.80 -20.13 -20.38
N VAL A 160 2.77 -19.92 -21.19
CA VAL A 160 1.74 -18.92 -20.93
C VAL A 160 0.43 -19.60 -20.56
N LEU A 161 -0.19 -19.16 -19.47
CA LEU A 161 -1.58 -19.40 -19.13
C LEU A 161 -2.34 -18.09 -19.27
N GLU A 162 -3.46 -18.10 -19.96
CA GLU A 162 -4.20 -16.87 -20.31
C GLU A 162 -5.70 -17.08 -20.22
N ASN A 163 -6.41 -16.07 -19.69
CA ASN A 163 -7.85 -15.92 -19.75
C ASN A 163 -8.22 -14.49 -20.22
N ASP A 164 -9.49 -14.10 -20.12
CA ASP A 164 -9.94 -12.77 -20.56
C ASP A 164 -9.46 -11.61 -19.67
N LEU A 165 -8.92 -11.90 -18.47
CA LEU A 165 -8.53 -10.91 -17.45
C LEU A 165 -7.02 -10.78 -17.30
N VAL A 166 -6.31 -11.91 -17.30
CA VAL A 166 -4.88 -11.97 -17.02
C VAL A 166 -4.15 -12.88 -18.01
N LYS A 167 -2.89 -12.53 -18.25
CA LYS A 167 -1.91 -13.38 -18.93
C LYS A 167 -0.77 -13.62 -17.95
N VAL A 168 -0.53 -14.90 -17.65
CA VAL A 168 0.48 -15.35 -16.67
C VAL A 168 1.56 -16.10 -17.44
N THR A 169 2.79 -15.60 -17.38
CA THR A 169 3.95 -16.25 -17.98
C THR A 169 4.72 -16.98 -16.88
N LEU A 170 4.99 -18.24 -17.12
CA LEU A 170 5.71 -19.13 -16.23
C LEU A 170 7.11 -19.39 -16.81
N SER A 171 8.14 -19.26 -15.98
CA SER A 171 9.52 -19.58 -16.35
C SER A 171 9.86 -21.02 -15.96
N SER A 172 10.44 -21.79 -16.89
CA SER A 172 10.96 -23.13 -16.56
C SER A 172 12.11 -23.04 -15.57
N ARG A 173 12.91 -21.95 -15.64
CA ARG A 173 13.96 -21.70 -14.65
C ARG A 173 13.33 -21.18 -13.36
N GLY A 174 13.49 -21.93 -12.30
CA GLY A 174 12.87 -21.66 -11.01
C GLY A 174 11.45 -22.19 -10.86
N GLY A 175 10.78 -22.51 -11.96
CA GLY A 175 9.41 -23.04 -11.94
C GLY A 175 8.38 -22.04 -11.41
N TYR A 176 8.57 -20.74 -11.58
CA TYR A 176 7.74 -19.70 -10.97
C TYR A 176 7.04 -18.80 -12.02
N VAL A 177 6.09 -17.99 -11.55
CA VAL A 177 5.45 -16.94 -12.37
C VAL A 177 6.44 -15.81 -12.58
N SER A 178 6.93 -15.66 -13.81
CA SER A 178 7.90 -14.62 -14.17
C SER A 178 7.24 -13.30 -14.57
N GLN A 179 6.02 -13.35 -15.15
CA GLN A 179 5.30 -12.15 -15.55
C GLN A 179 3.79 -12.33 -15.38
N VAL A 180 3.13 -11.27 -14.95
CA VAL A 180 1.67 -11.19 -14.90
C VAL A 180 1.20 -9.89 -15.53
N GLU A 181 0.40 -10.00 -16.58
CA GLU A 181 -0.17 -8.89 -17.34
C GLU A 181 -1.67 -8.80 -17.08
N LEU A 182 -2.16 -7.64 -16.65
CA LEU A 182 -3.59 -7.36 -16.47
C LEU A 182 -4.17 -6.77 -17.77
N LYS A 183 -4.95 -7.53 -18.48
CA LYS A 183 -5.43 -7.20 -19.85
C LYS A 183 -6.41 -6.03 -19.89
N LYS A 184 -7.11 -5.74 -18.80
CA LYS A 184 -8.13 -4.68 -18.71
C LYS A 184 -7.60 -3.34 -18.16
N TYR A 185 -6.35 -3.29 -17.72
CA TYR A 185 -5.79 -2.11 -17.09
C TYR A 185 -4.48 -1.70 -17.76
N GLN A 186 -4.33 -0.40 -17.96
CA GLN A 186 -3.13 0.20 -18.56
C GLN A 186 -2.42 1.11 -17.59
N THR A 187 -1.09 1.26 -17.72
CA THR A 187 -0.33 2.23 -16.94
C THR A 187 -0.70 3.66 -17.36
N GLU A 188 -0.73 4.57 -16.39
CA GLU A 188 -0.91 6.01 -16.66
C GLU A 188 0.43 6.75 -16.73
N VAL A 189 1.55 6.02 -16.62
CA VAL A 189 2.92 6.56 -16.66
C VAL A 189 3.59 6.19 -17.98
N GLY A 190 4.32 7.15 -18.55
CA GLY A 190 5.08 6.94 -19.78
C GLY A 190 4.42 7.54 -21.03
N PRO A 191 5.14 7.57 -22.16
CA PRO A 191 4.67 8.17 -23.41
C PRO A 191 3.61 7.28 -24.11
N GLU A 192 3.61 5.97 -23.87
CA GLU A 192 2.70 5.01 -24.43
C GLU A 192 2.01 4.23 -23.31
N LYS A 193 0.69 4.05 -23.45
CA LYS A 193 -0.08 3.23 -22.52
C LYS A 193 0.18 1.75 -22.82
N SER A 194 0.70 1.03 -21.84
CA SER A 194 0.89 -0.42 -21.87
C SER A 194 0.05 -1.10 -20.79
N ASN A 195 -0.24 -2.38 -20.96
CA ASN A 195 -0.95 -3.13 -19.93
C ASN A 195 -0.13 -3.19 -18.63
N ILE A 196 -0.83 -3.21 -17.51
CA ILE A 196 -0.20 -3.30 -16.17
C ILE A 196 0.52 -4.63 -16.04
N LEU A 197 1.80 -4.57 -15.67
CA LEU A 197 2.62 -5.72 -15.33
C LEU A 197 2.85 -5.74 -13.81
N LEU A 198 2.37 -6.77 -13.13
CA LEU A 198 2.56 -6.96 -11.70
C LEU A 198 3.92 -7.59 -11.40
N PHE A 199 4.30 -8.62 -12.16
CA PHE A 199 5.64 -9.17 -12.20
C PHE A 199 6.31 -8.78 -13.51
N ARG A 200 7.61 -8.48 -13.48
CA ARG A 200 8.35 -7.99 -14.66
C ARG A 200 9.54 -8.86 -15.08
N GLY A 201 9.75 -9.98 -14.42
CA GLY A 201 10.79 -10.96 -14.74
C GLY A 201 12.17 -10.65 -14.16
N ASP A 202 12.63 -9.42 -14.24
CA ASP A 202 13.96 -9.00 -13.78
C ASP A 202 14.00 -8.84 -12.25
N ASN A 203 14.42 -9.86 -11.53
CA ASN A 203 14.52 -9.98 -10.08
C ASN A 203 13.19 -10.15 -9.32
N ASP A 204 12.02 -10.05 -9.98
CA ASP A 204 10.76 -10.40 -9.34
C ASP A 204 10.55 -11.91 -9.43
N GLY A 205 10.06 -12.53 -8.37
CA GLY A 205 9.80 -13.96 -8.36
C GLY A 205 9.72 -14.57 -6.97
N TYR A 206 9.53 -15.86 -6.95
CA TYR A 206 9.53 -16.65 -5.71
C TYR A 206 10.19 -17.99 -5.92
N GLY A 207 10.51 -18.66 -4.83
CA GLY A 207 11.09 -19.98 -4.85
C GLY A 207 10.92 -20.71 -3.53
N PHE A 208 11.17 -22.01 -3.57
CA PHE A 208 11.11 -22.87 -2.42
C PHE A 208 12.51 -23.34 -2.05
N ARG A 209 12.76 -23.44 -0.74
CA ARG A 209 14.01 -23.99 -0.23
C ARG A 209 13.70 -25.12 0.74
N PHE A 210 14.37 -26.23 0.55
CA PHE A 210 14.28 -27.39 1.43
C PHE A 210 15.67 -28.05 1.58
N ASN A 211 15.85 -28.82 2.63
CA ASN A 211 17.11 -29.47 2.91
C ASN A 211 17.04 -30.94 2.51
N THR A 212 18.02 -31.41 1.73
CA THR A 212 18.34 -32.84 1.60
C THR A 212 19.18 -33.26 2.81
N ALA A 213 19.65 -34.47 2.84
CA ALA A 213 20.58 -34.96 3.90
C ALA A 213 21.88 -34.16 3.95
N GLU A 214 22.36 -33.65 2.82
CA GLU A 214 23.66 -33.03 2.68
C GLU A 214 23.62 -31.56 2.29
N GLN A 215 22.56 -31.11 1.61
CA GLN A 215 22.53 -29.79 0.99
C GLN A 215 21.20 -29.08 1.15
N ARG A 216 21.24 -27.74 1.08
CA ARG A 216 20.07 -26.88 0.91
C ARG A 216 19.81 -26.70 -0.58
N ILE A 217 18.62 -27.07 -1.01
CA ILE A 217 18.10 -26.92 -2.37
C ILE A 217 17.31 -25.63 -2.47
N ASP A 218 17.61 -24.80 -3.46
CA ASP A 218 16.81 -23.63 -3.85
C ASP A 218 16.22 -23.91 -5.25
N THR A 219 14.90 -23.90 -5.36
CA THR A 219 14.23 -24.24 -6.63
C THR A 219 14.55 -23.26 -7.75
N ARG A 220 14.95 -22.03 -7.42
CA ARG A 220 15.29 -20.97 -8.40
C ARG A 220 16.53 -21.31 -9.24
N ASP A 221 17.36 -22.23 -8.75
CA ASP A 221 18.59 -22.63 -9.45
C ASP A 221 18.32 -23.63 -10.60
N PHE A 222 17.13 -24.26 -10.64
CA PHE A 222 16.85 -25.40 -11.51
C PHE A 222 15.91 -25.07 -12.66
N ASN A 223 16.15 -25.70 -13.82
CA ASN A 223 15.24 -25.73 -14.95
C ASN A 223 14.27 -26.91 -14.84
N PHE A 224 13.00 -26.59 -14.74
CA PHE A 224 11.91 -27.57 -14.64
C PHE A 224 11.49 -28.08 -16.01
N ARG A 225 11.20 -29.36 -16.07
CA ARG A 225 10.50 -29.95 -17.22
C ARG A 225 9.02 -29.54 -17.18
N THR A 226 8.57 -28.90 -18.23
CA THR A 226 7.18 -28.42 -18.31
C THR A 226 6.28 -29.47 -18.93
N VAL A 227 5.12 -29.71 -18.31
CA VAL A 227 4.04 -30.56 -18.80
C VAL A 227 2.76 -29.75 -18.81
N THR A 228 2.22 -29.48 -19.98
CA THR A 228 0.97 -28.73 -20.16
C THR A 228 -0.23 -29.68 -20.08
N GLU A 229 -1.27 -29.26 -19.33
CA GLU A 229 -2.52 -29.97 -19.14
C GLU A 229 -3.68 -29.15 -19.70
N GLY A 230 -3.85 -29.14 -21.01
CA GLY A 230 -4.77 -28.26 -21.72
C GLY A 230 -4.29 -26.79 -21.71
N ASP A 231 -5.23 -25.85 -21.81
CA ASP A 231 -4.93 -24.41 -21.94
C ASP A 231 -4.90 -23.68 -20.56
N SER A 232 -5.32 -24.36 -19.50
CA SER A 232 -5.51 -23.72 -18.18
C SER A 232 -4.62 -24.25 -17.08
N ALA A 233 -3.84 -25.33 -17.34
CA ALA A 233 -2.98 -25.92 -16.33
C ALA A 233 -1.62 -26.33 -16.89
N VAL A 234 -0.59 -26.14 -16.05
CA VAL A 234 0.80 -26.48 -16.33
C VAL A 234 1.42 -27.07 -15.10
N THR A 235 2.13 -28.20 -15.24
CA THR A 235 2.94 -28.80 -14.18
C THR A 235 4.41 -28.71 -14.54
N MET A 236 5.22 -28.17 -13.65
CA MET A 236 6.67 -28.04 -13.77
C MET A 236 7.33 -29.05 -12.81
N LEU A 237 8.15 -29.98 -13.34
CA LEU A 237 8.62 -31.18 -12.64
C LEU A 237 10.14 -31.26 -12.59
N LEU A 238 10.65 -31.71 -11.46
CA LEU A 238 12.01 -32.23 -11.25
C LEU A 238 11.90 -33.71 -10.88
N ASN A 239 12.75 -34.54 -11.45
CA ASN A 239 12.85 -35.99 -11.17
C ASN A 239 14.24 -36.30 -10.60
N PRO A 240 14.50 -36.03 -9.31
CA PRO A 240 15.84 -36.14 -8.73
C PRO A 240 16.35 -37.60 -8.55
N ALA A 241 15.43 -38.58 -8.53
CA ALA A 241 15.76 -39.99 -8.48
C ALA A 241 14.74 -40.84 -9.23
N PRO A 242 15.03 -42.08 -9.60
CA PRO A 242 14.03 -42.98 -10.20
C PRO A 242 12.83 -43.15 -9.33
N GLY A 243 11.66 -42.76 -9.85
CA GLY A 243 10.38 -42.81 -9.12
C GLY A 243 10.14 -41.64 -8.13
N ALA A 244 11.10 -40.73 -7.98
CA ALA A 244 10.94 -39.51 -7.21
C ALA A 244 10.63 -38.33 -8.13
N GLU A 245 9.57 -37.60 -7.79
CA GLU A 245 9.12 -36.42 -8.51
C GLU A 245 8.80 -35.30 -7.50
N TRP A 246 9.23 -34.09 -7.81
CA TRP A 246 8.86 -32.87 -7.11
C TRP A 246 8.49 -31.80 -8.14
N GLY A 247 7.42 -31.07 -7.91
CA GLY A 247 7.02 -30.08 -8.90
C GLY A 247 6.00 -29.08 -8.40
N ILE A 248 5.71 -28.13 -9.27
CA ILE A 248 4.76 -27.05 -9.04
C ILE A 248 3.71 -27.12 -10.14
N ARG A 249 2.45 -27.29 -9.75
CA ARG A 249 1.31 -27.31 -10.66
C ARG A 249 0.56 -26.00 -10.57
N TYR A 250 0.38 -25.33 -11.70
CA TYR A 250 -0.36 -24.09 -11.84
C TYR A 250 -1.67 -24.35 -12.55
N VAL A 251 -2.76 -23.75 -12.06
CA VAL A 251 -4.07 -23.78 -12.69
C VAL A 251 -4.63 -22.38 -12.68
N LEU A 252 -4.83 -21.81 -13.88
CA LEU A 252 -5.48 -20.51 -14.04
C LEU A 252 -7.00 -20.70 -14.05
N ALA A 253 -7.70 -20.04 -13.12
CA ALA A 253 -9.15 -20.09 -13.09
C ALA A 253 -9.74 -19.32 -14.29
N LYS A 254 -10.84 -19.85 -14.83
CA LYS A 254 -11.59 -19.19 -15.89
C LYS A 254 -12.24 -17.92 -15.37
N ASP A 255 -12.13 -16.83 -16.11
CA ASP A 255 -12.77 -15.54 -15.81
C ASP A 255 -12.45 -14.99 -14.39
N ALA A 256 -11.28 -15.32 -13.84
CA ALA A 256 -10.84 -14.87 -12.52
C ALA A 256 -9.38 -14.40 -12.54
N TYR A 257 -9.03 -13.60 -11.54
CA TYR A 257 -7.66 -13.09 -11.29
C TYR A 257 -6.84 -14.05 -10.43
N THR A 258 -7.26 -15.31 -10.31
CA THR A 258 -6.63 -16.28 -9.40
C THR A 258 -5.91 -17.39 -10.14
N VAL A 259 -4.71 -17.69 -9.66
CA VAL A 259 -3.88 -18.82 -10.10
C VAL A 259 -3.68 -19.74 -8.90
N ARG A 260 -4.19 -20.95 -9.00
CA ARG A 260 -3.91 -21.97 -8.00
C ARG A 260 -2.52 -22.56 -8.24
N MET A 261 -1.73 -22.68 -7.18
CA MET A 261 -0.40 -23.26 -7.18
C MET A 261 -0.34 -24.40 -6.16
N ASP A 262 -0.13 -25.63 -6.64
CA ASP A 262 0.00 -26.82 -5.82
C ASP A 262 1.43 -27.37 -5.88
N ILE A 263 2.06 -27.61 -4.75
CA ILE A 263 3.33 -28.35 -4.68
C ILE A 263 3.01 -29.83 -4.74
N VAL A 264 3.32 -30.46 -5.87
CA VAL A 264 3.06 -31.86 -6.13
C VAL A 264 4.34 -32.68 -5.96
N GLN A 265 4.24 -33.87 -5.38
CA GLN A 265 5.39 -34.74 -5.17
C GLN A 265 5.00 -36.20 -5.17
N LYS A 266 6.01 -37.04 -5.48
CA LYS A 266 5.88 -38.49 -5.45
C LYS A 266 7.24 -39.10 -5.11
N GLY A 267 7.28 -40.10 -4.24
CA GLY A 267 8.50 -40.85 -3.94
C GLY A 267 9.65 -40.01 -3.36
N MET A 268 9.39 -38.83 -2.85
CA MET A 268 10.43 -37.92 -2.33
C MET A 268 11.09 -38.40 -1.04
N THR A 269 10.50 -39.39 -0.35
CA THR A 269 11.14 -40.07 0.79
C THR A 269 12.46 -40.76 0.45
N ALA A 270 12.73 -41.00 -0.85
CA ALA A 270 14.00 -41.54 -1.33
C ALA A 270 15.12 -40.48 -1.44
N VAL A 271 14.73 -39.18 -1.39
CA VAL A 271 15.63 -38.02 -1.65
C VAL A 271 15.74 -37.15 -0.43
N LEU A 272 14.61 -36.92 0.26
CA LEU A 272 14.54 -36.08 1.42
C LEU A 272 14.51 -36.88 2.72
N PRO A 273 15.12 -36.35 3.79
CA PRO A 273 15.01 -36.97 5.11
C PRO A 273 13.55 -37.15 5.54
N GLY A 274 13.18 -38.30 6.05
CA GLY A 274 11.79 -38.60 6.45
C GLY A 274 11.25 -37.74 7.60
N ASN A 275 12.12 -37.01 8.30
CA ASN A 275 11.78 -36.05 9.33
C ASN A 275 11.68 -34.58 8.83
N THR A 276 11.75 -34.36 7.53
CA THR A 276 11.55 -33.02 6.95
C THR A 276 10.12 -32.57 7.20
N SER A 277 9.94 -31.57 8.06
CA SER A 277 8.65 -31.07 8.50
C SER A 277 8.32 -29.64 8.09
N SER A 278 9.29 -28.97 7.45
CA SER A 278 9.15 -27.60 6.96
C SER A 278 9.90 -27.38 5.66
N MET A 279 9.42 -26.43 4.88
CA MET A 279 10.00 -25.90 3.66
C MET A 279 9.92 -24.39 3.71
N ASP A 280 10.96 -23.70 3.24
CA ASP A 280 10.95 -22.24 3.17
C ASP A 280 10.39 -21.77 1.83
N PHE A 281 9.70 -20.64 1.86
CA PHE A 281 9.20 -19.93 0.70
C PHE A 281 9.72 -18.50 0.71
N ASP A 282 10.41 -18.11 -0.34
CA ASP A 282 10.90 -16.76 -0.53
C ASP A 282 10.13 -16.10 -1.68
N TRP A 283 9.66 -14.89 -1.46
CA TRP A 283 9.00 -14.09 -2.47
C TRP A 283 9.61 -12.69 -2.48
N HIS A 284 9.98 -12.22 -3.65
CA HIS A 284 10.52 -10.90 -3.90
C HIS A 284 9.76 -10.23 -5.05
N GLN A 285 9.37 -8.98 -4.87
CA GLN A 285 8.70 -8.20 -5.91
C GLN A 285 9.00 -6.71 -5.74
N ARG A 286 9.45 -6.08 -6.82
CA ARG A 286 9.58 -4.64 -6.90
C ARG A 286 8.26 -4.05 -7.39
N MET A 287 7.64 -3.22 -6.54
CA MET A 287 6.37 -2.59 -6.87
C MET A 287 6.57 -1.52 -7.94
N ALA A 288 6.05 -1.79 -9.13
CA ALA A 288 6.14 -0.87 -10.26
C ALA A 288 5.25 0.35 -10.05
N ARG A 289 5.73 1.51 -10.50
CA ARG A 289 4.93 2.72 -10.60
C ARG A 289 3.96 2.62 -11.77
N ASN A 290 2.67 2.84 -11.52
CA ASN A 290 1.61 2.77 -12.51
C ASN A 290 0.81 4.07 -12.63
N GLU A 291 0.91 4.96 -11.62
CA GLU A 291 0.08 6.16 -11.50
C GLU A 291 0.90 7.45 -11.70
N VAL A 292 0.23 8.51 -12.16
CA VAL A 292 0.86 9.82 -12.38
C VAL A 292 1.37 10.40 -11.06
N GLY A 293 0.59 10.29 -9.99
CA GLY A 293 0.90 10.81 -8.66
C GLY A 293 1.82 9.89 -7.85
N ARG A 294 3.14 9.86 -8.16
CA ARG A 294 4.11 8.99 -7.48
C ARG A 294 4.00 8.99 -5.95
N THR A 295 4.07 10.16 -5.33
CA THR A 295 4.05 10.29 -3.86
C THR A 295 2.79 9.69 -3.25
N PHE A 296 1.67 9.81 -3.95
CA PHE A 296 0.40 9.28 -3.49
C PHE A 296 0.34 7.76 -3.66
N GLU A 297 0.79 7.24 -4.80
CA GLU A 297 0.87 5.80 -5.06
C GLU A 297 1.82 5.12 -4.06
N GLU A 298 2.98 5.71 -3.78
CA GLU A 298 3.98 5.23 -2.82
C GLU A 298 3.41 5.10 -1.39
N ARG A 299 2.69 6.12 -0.92
CA ARG A 299 2.01 6.11 0.40
C ARG A 299 0.89 5.07 0.52
N ASN A 300 0.38 4.58 -0.61
CA ASN A 300 -0.63 3.53 -0.66
C ASN A 300 -0.04 2.16 -1.01
N SER A 301 1.30 2.04 -1.09
CA SER A 301 2.01 0.81 -1.36
C SER A 301 2.59 0.24 -0.07
N ALA A 302 2.13 -0.96 0.33
CA ALA A 302 2.54 -1.63 1.56
C ALA A 302 2.35 -3.14 1.48
N ILE A 303 2.99 -3.86 2.39
CA ILE A 303 2.73 -5.28 2.62
C ILE A 303 1.58 -5.39 3.63
N TYR A 304 0.53 -6.13 3.25
CA TYR A 304 -0.58 -6.49 4.12
C TYR A 304 -0.51 -7.97 4.46
N TYR A 305 -0.94 -8.36 5.65
CA TYR A 305 -0.94 -9.77 6.06
C TYR A 305 -2.08 -10.09 7.02
N LYS A 306 -2.39 -11.39 7.14
CA LYS A 306 -3.45 -11.86 8.03
C LYS A 306 -3.03 -13.11 8.77
N TYR A 307 -3.08 -13.05 10.10
CA TYR A 307 -3.03 -14.23 10.95
C TYR A 307 -4.38 -14.99 10.93
N VAL A 308 -4.29 -16.29 11.17
CA VAL A 308 -5.48 -17.11 11.41
C VAL A 308 -6.16 -16.68 12.71
N GLY A 309 -7.46 -16.40 12.66
CA GLY A 309 -8.24 -15.96 13.83
C GLY A 309 -8.12 -14.48 14.19
N GLU A 310 -7.30 -13.69 13.47
CA GLU A 310 -7.07 -12.29 13.78
C GLU A 310 -7.51 -11.34 12.65
N GLY A 311 -7.35 -10.05 12.88
CA GLY A 311 -7.58 -9.01 11.86
C GLY A 311 -6.51 -9.01 10.78
N VAL A 312 -6.70 -8.15 9.79
CA VAL A 312 -5.68 -7.79 8.79
C VAL A 312 -4.83 -6.67 9.35
N ASP A 313 -3.52 -6.76 9.17
CA ASP A 313 -2.53 -5.76 9.56
C ASP A 313 -1.62 -5.43 8.37
N ASP A 314 -0.80 -4.39 8.49
CA ASP A 314 0.05 -3.89 7.42
C ASP A 314 1.35 -3.27 7.95
N LEU A 315 2.41 -3.33 7.13
CA LEU A 315 3.65 -2.61 7.38
C LEU A 315 3.48 -1.12 7.05
N ASN A 316 4.31 -0.27 7.66
CA ASN A 316 4.25 1.17 7.46
C ASN A 316 4.56 1.55 5.99
N ALA A 317 3.55 2.08 5.30
CA ALA A 317 3.70 2.51 3.91
C ALA A 317 4.57 3.78 3.72
N ASN A 318 4.88 4.53 4.78
CA ASN A 318 5.55 5.83 4.68
C ASN A 318 7.05 5.79 5.05
N ALA A 319 7.59 4.61 5.32
CA ALA A 319 9.01 4.40 5.66
C ALA A 319 9.42 2.98 5.34
N ASP A 320 10.73 2.74 5.27
CA ASP A 320 11.27 1.39 5.30
C ASP A 320 10.81 0.70 6.59
N ASP A 321 10.26 -0.50 6.45
CA ASP A 321 9.71 -1.25 7.58
C ASP A 321 9.91 -2.75 7.38
N SER A 322 10.15 -3.46 8.49
CA SER A 322 10.33 -4.90 8.50
C SER A 322 9.74 -5.51 9.76
N GLU A 323 9.13 -6.67 9.61
CA GLU A 323 8.48 -7.35 10.72
C GLU A 323 8.70 -8.86 10.67
N SER A 324 9.00 -9.45 11.84
CA SER A 324 9.11 -10.90 12.02
C SER A 324 7.82 -11.44 12.64
N LEU A 325 7.05 -12.15 11.84
CA LEU A 325 5.73 -12.65 12.18
C LEU A 325 5.83 -14.09 12.71
N ASN A 326 5.54 -14.28 13.97
CA ASN A 326 5.53 -15.58 14.63
C ASN A 326 4.10 -16.05 14.87
N GLY A 327 3.61 -16.97 14.05
CA GLY A 327 2.26 -17.49 14.13
C GLY A 327 1.73 -17.94 12.77
N ARG A 328 0.56 -18.58 12.79
CA ARG A 328 -0.06 -19.08 11.56
C ARG A 328 -0.63 -17.95 10.71
N LEU A 329 0.00 -17.71 9.56
CA LEU A 329 -0.43 -16.70 8.59
C LEU A 329 -1.28 -17.35 7.50
N ARG A 330 -2.41 -16.71 7.20
CA ARG A 330 -3.32 -17.16 6.14
C ARG A 330 -2.89 -16.63 4.78
N TRP A 331 -2.56 -15.33 4.70
CA TRP A 331 -2.11 -14.71 3.46
C TRP A 331 -1.20 -13.51 3.69
N VAL A 332 -0.43 -13.19 2.66
CA VAL A 332 0.38 -11.98 2.54
C VAL A 332 0.08 -11.32 1.19
N ALA A 333 -0.03 -10.01 1.16
CA ALA A 333 -0.29 -9.22 -0.03
C ALA A 333 0.76 -8.14 -0.23
N PHE A 334 1.38 -8.10 -1.39
CA PHE A 334 2.18 -6.99 -1.87
C PHE A 334 1.26 -6.09 -2.69
N LYS A 335 0.99 -4.91 -2.16
CA LYS A 335 -0.03 -4.01 -2.66
C LYS A 335 0.56 -2.68 -3.09
N ASN A 336 0.13 -2.15 -4.24
CA ASN A 336 0.20 -0.73 -4.54
C ASN A 336 -1.19 -0.06 -4.42
N GLN A 337 -1.36 1.17 -4.92
CA GLN A 337 -2.63 1.88 -4.79
C GLN A 337 -3.83 1.07 -5.31
N PHE A 338 -3.76 0.58 -6.54
CA PHE A 338 -4.90 -0.03 -7.24
C PHE A 338 -4.75 -1.51 -7.55
N PHE A 339 -3.59 -2.11 -7.35
CA PHE A 339 -3.33 -3.50 -7.70
C PHE A 339 -2.60 -4.23 -6.58
N SER A 340 -2.84 -5.52 -6.49
CA SER A 340 -2.20 -6.39 -5.50
C SER A 340 -1.78 -7.72 -6.09
N SER A 341 -0.66 -8.23 -5.59
CA SER A 341 -0.27 -9.63 -5.67
C SER A 341 -0.47 -10.24 -4.28
N VAL A 342 -1.35 -11.22 -4.15
CA VAL A 342 -1.69 -11.84 -2.85
C VAL A 342 -1.42 -13.33 -2.91
N ILE A 343 -0.66 -13.86 -1.98
CA ILE A 343 -0.51 -15.31 -1.78
C ILE A 343 -1.34 -15.77 -0.59
N ILE A 344 -2.24 -16.69 -0.82
CA ILE A 344 -3.14 -17.28 0.18
C ILE A 344 -2.71 -18.73 0.40
N ALA A 345 -2.18 -19.06 1.58
CA ALA A 345 -1.75 -20.41 1.90
C ALA A 345 -2.91 -21.23 2.48
N ARG A 346 -3.30 -22.32 1.80
CA ARG A 346 -4.35 -23.21 2.29
C ARG A 346 -3.95 -23.91 3.59
N ASN A 347 -2.69 -24.28 3.70
CA ASN A 347 -2.12 -24.93 4.89
C ASN A 347 -1.55 -23.93 5.91
N CYS A 348 -1.63 -22.63 5.66
CA CYS A 348 -1.02 -21.53 6.39
C CYS A 348 0.52 -21.58 6.38
N PHE A 349 1.13 -20.40 6.49
CA PHE A 349 2.55 -20.29 6.84
C PHE A 349 2.70 -20.46 8.36
N ASN A 350 3.80 -21.04 8.82
CA ASN A 350 4.12 -21.16 10.24
C ASN A 350 4.64 -19.84 10.82
N SER A 351 5.42 -19.12 10.01
CA SER A 351 6.03 -17.83 10.32
C SER A 351 6.42 -17.12 9.03
N ALA A 352 6.64 -15.81 9.08
CA ALA A 352 7.22 -15.05 7.97
C ALA A 352 8.06 -13.89 8.49
N GLU A 353 9.08 -13.50 7.72
CA GLU A 353 9.76 -12.22 7.81
C GLU A 353 9.36 -11.40 6.60
N LEU A 354 8.87 -10.21 6.84
CA LEU A 354 8.44 -9.25 5.81
C LEU A 354 9.36 -8.05 5.84
N ASP A 355 9.76 -7.56 4.67
CA ASP A 355 10.59 -6.37 4.53
C ASP A 355 10.06 -5.52 3.36
N SER A 356 9.91 -4.22 3.58
CA SER A 356 9.45 -3.24 2.59
C SER A 356 10.36 -2.03 2.61
N ARG A 357 11.03 -1.74 1.50
CA ARG A 357 11.98 -0.62 1.35
C ARG A 357 11.61 0.30 0.22
N ASP A 358 11.78 1.58 0.43
CA ASP A 358 11.55 2.59 -0.59
C ASP A 358 12.65 2.57 -1.65
N ILE A 359 12.28 2.58 -2.94
CA ILE A 359 13.22 2.65 -4.06
C ILE A 359 13.23 4.06 -4.65
N LYS A 360 14.40 4.66 -4.75
CA LYS A 360 14.60 5.92 -5.48
C LYS A 360 14.77 5.64 -6.98
N SER A 361 13.68 5.31 -7.66
CA SER A 361 13.65 5.00 -9.09
C SER A 361 12.41 5.63 -9.72
N ASP A 362 12.46 6.04 -10.97
CA ASP A 362 11.28 6.55 -11.68
C ASP A 362 10.28 5.44 -12.04
N MET A 363 10.74 4.19 -12.11
CA MET A 363 9.97 3.01 -12.53
C MET A 363 9.38 2.21 -11.37
N TYR A 364 10.03 2.23 -10.20
CA TYR A 364 9.65 1.42 -9.05
C TYR A 364 9.41 2.31 -7.82
N LEU A 365 8.52 1.85 -6.95
CA LEU A 365 8.15 2.52 -5.70
C LEU A 365 8.85 1.88 -4.51
N LYS A 366 8.71 0.56 -4.40
CA LYS A 366 9.18 -0.22 -3.25
C LYS A 366 9.79 -1.55 -3.69
N ASP A 367 10.70 -2.04 -2.87
CA ASP A 367 11.23 -3.39 -2.88
C ASP A 367 10.58 -4.15 -1.73
N MET A 368 9.84 -5.22 -2.04
CA MET A 368 9.10 -6.00 -1.07
C MET A 368 9.57 -7.43 -1.06
N THR A 369 9.88 -7.95 0.12
CA THR A 369 10.31 -9.34 0.30
C THR A 369 9.53 -10.05 1.40
N MET A 370 9.37 -11.35 1.23
CA MET A 370 8.79 -12.25 2.20
C MET A 370 9.65 -13.51 2.27
N HIS A 371 10.07 -13.85 3.48
CA HIS A 371 10.70 -15.13 3.80
C HIS A 371 9.78 -15.88 4.76
N ALA A 372 9.19 -16.99 4.33
CA ALA A 372 8.22 -17.71 5.12
C ALA A 372 8.57 -19.18 5.29
N SER A 373 8.11 -19.77 6.39
CA SER A 373 8.19 -21.20 6.64
C SER A 373 6.83 -21.86 6.44
N LEU A 374 6.81 -22.97 5.71
CA LEU A 374 5.62 -23.77 5.41
C LEU A 374 5.66 -25.09 6.16
N PRO A 375 4.53 -25.64 6.63
CA PRO A 375 4.45 -27.03 7.00
C PRO A 375 4.66 -27.89 5.75
N TYR A 376 5.49 -28.93 5.86
CA TYR A 376 5.83 -29.81 4.76
C TYR A 376 5.83 -31.28 5.22
N ASN A 377 5.27 -32.16 4.42
CA ASN A 377 5.31 -33.60 4.66
C ASN A 377 5.77 -34.32 3.40
N VAL A 378 6.90 -35.00 3.48
CA VAL A 378 7.55 -35.70 2.37
C VAL A 378 6.69 -36.82 1.77
N ALA A 379 5.76 -37.39 2.55
CA ALA A 379 4.90 -38.49 2.12
C ALA A 379 3.63 -38.04 1.38
N ASP A 380 3.23 -36.77 1.48
CA ASP A 380 2.02 -36.27 0.87
C ASP A 380 2.17 -36.12 -0.65
N GLY A 381 1.14 -36.46 -1.40
CA GLY A 381 1.13 -36.26 -2.86
C GLY A 381 1.03 -34.78 -3.25
N THR A 382 0.27 -33.98 -2.48
CA THR A 382 0.24 -32.52 -2.55
C THR A 382 0.75 -31.96 -1.24
N ALA A 383 1.98 -31.47 -1.23
CA ALA A 383 2.66 -31.05 -0.01
C ALA A 383 2.17 -29.72 0.53
N ALA A 384 1.82 -28.79 -0.36
CA ALA A 384 1.26 -27.48 -0.02
C ALA A 384 0.40 -26.96 -1.18
N SER A 385 -0.57 -26.12 -0.87
CA SER A 385 -1.46 -25.50 -1.86
C SER A 385 -1.63 -24.02 -1.55
N PHE A 386 -1.62 -23.20 -2.62
CA PHE A 386 -1.77 -21.78 -2.55
C PHE A 386 -2.77 -21.30 -3.60
N ASP A 387 -3.41 -20.18 -3.33
CA ASP A 387 -4.12 -19.39 -4.34
C ASP A 387 -3.40 -18.04 -4.45
N PHE A 388 -2.82 -17.74 -5.62
CA PHE A 388 -2.34 -16.42 -5.93
C PHE A 388 -3.47 -15.59 -6.53
N TYR A 389 -3.66 -14.39 -6.03
CA TYR A 389 -4.47 -13.37 -6.65
C TYR A 389 -3.57 -12.29 -7.26
N PHE A 390 -3.76 -12.03 -8.54
CA PHE A 390 -3.07 -10.97 -9.28
C PHE A 390 -4.10 -10.05 -9.91
N GLY A 391 -4.46 -8.97 -9.26
CA GLY A 391 -5.60 -8.21 -9.74
C GLY A 391 -5.79 -6.84 -9.12
N PRO A 392 -6.94 -6.21 -9.47
CA PRO A 392 -7.30 -4.89 -9.01
C PRO A 392 -7.74 -4.89 -7.54
N ASN A 393 -7.46 -3.81 -6.82
CA ASN A 393 -8.02 -3.54 -5.51
C ASN A 393 -9.48 -3.05 -5.66
N ASP A 394 -10.32 -3.88 -6.23
CA ASP A 394 -11.72 -3.64 -6.48
C ASP A 394 -12.57 -4.33 -5.40
N TYR A 395 -13.42 -3.58 -4.73
CA TYR A 395 -14.18 -4.11 -3.58
C TYR A 395 -15.13 -5.25 -3.96
N PRO A 396 -15.95 -5.15 -5.01
CA PRO A 396 -16.75 -6.28 -5.49
C PRO A 396 -15.93 -7.53 -5.82
N VAL A 397 -14.80 -7.38 -6.53
CA VAL A 397 -13.94 -8.51 -6.93
C VAL A 397 -13.34 -9.21 -5.71
N LEU A 398 -12.81 -8.43 -4.75
CA LEU A 398 -12.22 -8.99 -3.54
C LEU A 398 -13.28 -9.58 -2.59
N SER A 399 -14.50 -9.03 -2.59
CA SER A 399 -15.62 -9.58 -1.80
C SER A 399 -16.09 -10.92 -2.36
N ASP A 400 -16.19 -11.05 -3.68
CA ASP A 400 -16.53 -12.32 -4.35
C ASP A 400 -15.44 -13.38 -4.10
N LEU A 401 -14.17 -12.96 -4.10
CA LEU A 401 -13.06 -13.84 -3.78
C LEU A 401 -13.08 -14.30 -2.31
N ASP A 402 -13.43 -13.43 -1.37
CA ASP A 402 -13.62 -13.74 0.05
C ASP A 402 -14.71 -14.82 0.23
N GLU A 403 -15.79 -14.76 -0.57
CA GLU A 403 -16.87 -15.77 -0.54
C GLU A 403 -16.48 -17.08 -1.23
N THR A 404 -15.80 -16.98 -2.39
CA THR A 404 -15.47 -18.15 -3.22
C THR A 404 -14.33 -18.99 -2.66
N LEU A 405 -13.27 -18.35 -2.14
CA LEU A 405 -12.12 -19.01 -1.52
C LEU A 405 -12.23 -19.10 0.00
N GLY A 406 -13.33 -18.62 0.57
CA GLY A 406 -13.57 -18.63 2.01
C GLY A 406 -13.37 -20.03 2.60
N TYR A 407 -12.59 -20.11 3.67
CA TYR A 407 -12.37 -21.34 4.42
C TYR A 407 -13.50 -21.49 5.44
N GLU A 408 -13.99 -22.71 5.66
CA GLU A 408 -15.20 -23.02 6.43
C GLU A 408 -15.23 -22.37 7.82
N ASP A 409 -14.07 -22.12 8.42
CA ASP A 409 -13.95 -21.60 9.79
C ASP A 409 -13.57 -20.11 9.86
N GLU A 410 -13.19 -19.47 8.73
CA GLU A 410 -12.63 -18.12 8.78
C GLU A 410 -12.68 -17.39 7.41
N GLY A 411 -13.28 -16.20 7.39
CA GLY A 411 -13.23 -15.32 6.21
C GLY A 411 -11.82 -14.81 5.93
N LEU A 412 -11.44 -14.73 4.65
CA LEU A 412 -10.14 -14.20 4.23
C LEU A 412 -10.00 -12.70 4.51
N SER A 413 -11.12 -11.95 4.47
CA SER A 413 -11.14 -10.50 4.68
C SER A 413 -10.22 -9.73 3.71
N LEU A 414 -10.05 -10.20 2.47
CA LEU A 414 -9.21 -9.58 1.45
C LEU A 414 -9.66 -8.16 1.10
N THR A 415 -10.96 -7.87 1.24
CA THR A 415 -11.49 -6.51 1.10
C THR A 415 -10.79 -5.49 2.01
N LYS A 416 -10.14 -5.91 3.10
CA LYS A 416 -9.39 -5.03 4.01
C LYS A 416 -8.06 -4.53 3.42
N VAL A 417 -7.57 -5.12 2.34
CA VAL A 417 -6.45 -4.59 1.55
C VAL A 417 -6.80 -3.19 1.01
N ILE A 418 -8.09 -2.89 0.79
CA ILE A 418 -8.56 -1.57 0.40
C ILE A 418 -8.71 -0.69 1.66
N PRO A 419 -7.98 0.44 1.78
CA PRO A 419 -7.97 1.30 2.97
C PRO A 419 -9.23 2.19 3.03
N LEU A 420 -10.40 1.60 3.28
CA LEU A 420 -11.70 2.29 3.36
C LEU A 420 -11.93 2.99 4.72
N GLY A 421 -10.88 3.17 5.51
CA GLY A 421 -10.96 3.73 6.86
C GLY A 421 -11.34 2.69 7.93
N TRP A 422 -11.30 3.09 9.19
CA TRP A 422 -11.52 2.22 10.35
C TRP A 422 -12.98 2.21 10.80
N SER A 423 -13.43 1.09 11.33
CA SER A 423 -14.76 0.85 11.93
C SER A 423 -15.93 1.63 11.28
N LEU A 424 -16.32 2.76 11.84
CA LEU A 424 -17.46 3.57 11.39
C LEU A 424 -17.34 4.05 9.95
N PHE A 425 -16.14 4.48 9.54
CA PHE A 425 -15.92 5.02 8.19
C PHE A 425 -15.98 3.92 7.15
N ARG A 426 -15.38 2.75 7.46
CA ARG A 426 -15.49 1.56 6.64
C ARG A 426 -16.95 1.11 6.50
N TRP A 427 -17.72 1.12 7.58
CA TRP A 427 -19.15 0.80 7.57
C TRP A 427 -19.94 1.74 6.63
N ILE A 428 -19.69 3.06 6.70
CA ILE A 428 -20.31 4.04 5.80
C ILE A 428 -19.93 3.73 4.34
N ASN A 429 -18.68 3.44 4.06
CA ASN A 429 -18.20 3.11 2.72
C ASN A 429 -18.83 1.82 2.19
N THR A 430 -18.81 0.75 2.96
CA THR A 430 -19.25 -0.59 2.48
C THR A 430 -20.76 -0.72 2.39
N ILE A 431 -21.54 -0.04 3.26
CA ILE A 431 -23.00 -0.18 3.28
C ILE A 431 -23.72 0.93 2.51
N ILE A 432 -23.13 2.12 2.41
CA ILE A 432 -23.82 3.27 1.80
C ILE A 432 -23.12 3.66 0.50
N ILE A 433 -21.83 4.00 0.54
CA ILE A 433 -21.14 4.66 -0.58
C ILE A 433 -20.90 3.70 -1.74
N ILE A 434 -20.24 2.58 -1.49
CA ILE A 434 -19.91 1.59 -2.53
C ILE A 434 -21.15 1.03 -3.20
N PRO A 435 -22.21 0.58 -2.48
CA PRO A 435 -23.42 0.07 -3.14
C PRO A 435 -24.11 1.10 -4.03
N VAL A 436 -24.20 2.36 -3.58
CA VAL A 436 -24.80 3.43 -4.38
C VAL A 436 -23.93 3.78 -5.58
N PHE A 437 -22.62 3.86 -5.39
CA PHE A 437 -21.66 4.13 -6.46
C PHE A 437 -21.69 3.02 -7.52
N THR A 438 -21.61 1.76 -7.12
CA THR A 438 -21.70 0.59 -8.01
C THR A 438 -23.06 0.48 -8.69
N PHE A 439 -24.15 0.84 -7.99
CA PHE A 439 -25.48 0.91 -8.63
C PHE A 439 -25.52 1.98 -9.73
N LEU A 440 -25.03 3.19 -9.46
CA LEU A 440 -25.01 4.27 -10.43
C LEU A 440 -24.10 3.96 -11.65
N SER A 441 -22.95 3.33 -11.42
CA SER A 441 -22.00 2.99 -12.48
C SER A 441 -22.55 1.97 -13.51
N LYS A 442 -23.55 1.17 -13.12
CA LYS A 442 -24.24 0.26 -14.06
C LYS A 442 -25.08 0.98 -15.12
N TYR A 443 -25.54 2.20 -14.83
CA TYR A 443 -26.44 2.96 -15.69
C TYR A 443 -25.82 4.22 -16.27
N ILE A 444 -24.75 4.73 -15.67
CA ILE A 444 -24.14 6.01 -16.02
C ILE A 444 -22.65 5.78 -16.27
N ALA A 445 -22.20 6.09 -17.48
CA ALA A 445 -20.80 5.96 -17.87
C ALA A 445 -19.93 7.18 -17.42
N ASN A 446 -20.55 8.32 -17.08
CA ASN A 446 -19.84 9.52 -16.69
C ASN A 446 -19.64 9.57 -15.18
N TYR A 447 -18.44 9.33 -14.72
CA TYR A 447 -18.11 9.27 -13.28
C TYR A 447 -18.19 10.62 -12.57
N GLY A 448 -17.96 11.74 -13.25
CA GLY A 448 -18.22 13.06 -12.68
C GLY A 448 -19.71 13.29 -12.37
N LEU A 449 -20.62 12.79 -13.21
CA LEU A 449 -22.04 12.80 -12.94
C LEU A 449 -22.42 11.83 -11.80
N ILE A 450 -21.76 10.67 -11.73
CA ILE A 450 -21.95 9.73 -10.60
C ILE A 450 -21.58 10.42 -9.28
N ILE A 451 -20.44 11.11 -9.22
CA ILE A 451 -20.00 11.85 -8.03
C ILE A 451 -21.02 12.92 -7.64
N LEU A 452 -21.58 13.66 -8.60
CA LEU A 452 -22.63 14.65 -8.36
C LEU A 452 -23.87 13.99 -7.74
N LEU A 453 -24.38 12.92 -8.35
CA LEU A 453 -25.58 12.21 -7.87
C LEU A 453 -25.33 11.56 -6.49
N LEU A 454 -24.18 10.96 -6.28
CA LEU A 454 -23.78 10.45 -4.97
C LEU A 454 -23.74 11.56 -3.91
N THR A 455 -23.20 12.74 -4.27
CA THR A 455 -23.19 13.90 -3.37
C THR A 455 -24.60 14.35 -3.01
N ILE A 456 -25.50 14.44 -3.99
CA ILE A 456 -26.92 14.79 -3.76
C ILE A 456 -27.57 13.73 -2.86
N PHE A 457 -27.35 12.44 -3.14
CA PHE A 457 -27.90 11.35 -2.34
C PHE A 457 -27.47 11.43 -0.87
N ILE A 458 -26.18 11.65 -0.61
CA ILE A 458 -25.66 11.82 0.75
C ILE A 458 -26.28 13.05 1.42
N LYS A 459 -26.40 14.17 0.70
CA LYS A 459 -27.06 15.39 1.22
C LYS A 459 -28.52 15.16 1.55
N LEU A 460 -29.22 14.30 0.81
CA LEU A 460 -30.60 13.91 1.13
C LEU A 460 -30.69 13.08 2.41
N ILE A 461 -29.78 12.13 2.63
CA ILE A 461 -29.71 11.34 3.89
C ILE A 461 -29.49 12.27 5.09
N ILE A 462 -28.58 13.24 4.96
CA ILE A 462 -28.21 14.15 6.05
C ILE A 462 -29.25 15.29 6.20
N PHE A 463 -30.11 15.53 5.22
CA PHE A 463 -31.05 16.65 5.16
C PHE A 463 -31.88 16.87 6.45
N PRO A 464 -32.52 15.85 7.06
CA PRO A 464 -33.33 16.06 8.28
C PRO A 464 -32.53 16.68 9.44
N PHE A 465 -31.27 16.31 9.54
CA PHE A 465 -30.37 16.80 10.59
C PHE A 465 -29.86 18.21 10.28
N THR A 466 -29.49 18.47 9.02
CA THR A 466 -29.05 19.82 8.59
C THR A 466 -30.16 20.83 8.72
N TYR A 467 -31.41 20.45 8.43
CA TYR A 467 -32.59 21.31 8.62
C TYR A 467 -32.81 21.65 10.09
N LYS A 468 -32.76 20.67 11.01
CA LYS A 468 -32.87 20.91 12.46
C LYS A 468 -31.75 21.83 12.97
N SER A 469 -30.54 21.63 12.49
CA SER A 469 -29.41 22.48 12.85
C SER A 469 -29.58 23.90 12.33
N TYR A 470 -30.05 24.07 11.09
CA TYR A 470 -30.36 25.37 10.54
C TYR A 470 -31.44 26.11 11.36
N GLN A 471 -32.52 25.44 11.76
CA GLN A 471 -33.54 26.04 12.63
C GLN A 471 -32.93 26.53 13.96
N SER A 472 -32.00 25.79 14.54
CA SER A 472 -31.30 26.19 15.76
C SER A 472 -30.37 27.39 15.54
N GLN A 473 -29.70 27.47 14.40
CA GLN A 473 -28.91 28.64 14.00
C GLN A 473 -29.79 29.87 13.76
N ALA A 474 -30.96 29.68 13.16
CA ALA A 474 -31.93 30.76 12.97
C ALA A 474 -32.41 31.35 14.33
N ARG A 475 -32.62 30.50 15.35
CA ARG A 475 -32.92 30.95 16.72
C ARG A 475 -31.81 31.80 17.31
N MET A 476 -30.54 31.42 17.11
CA MET A 476 -29.40 32.21 17.60
C MET A 476 -29.27 33.56 16.86
N ARG A 477 -29.54 33.59 15.55
CA ARG A 477 -29.52 34.83 14.76
C ARG A 477 -30.55 35.85 15.27
N VAL A 478 -31.75 35.40 15.55
CA VAL A 478 -32.86 36.25 16.03
C VAL A 478 -32.54 36.86 17.41
N LEU A 479 -31.66 36.24 18.20
CA LEU A 479 -31.18 36.76 19.51
C LEU A 479 -29.99 37.72 19.39
N ALA A 480 -29.53 38.04 18.16
CA ALA A 480 -28.37 38.90 17.95
C ALA A 480 -28.51 40.31 18.57
N PRO A 481 -29.68 41.00 18.52
CA PRO A 481 -29.82 42.30 19.16
C PRO A 481 -29.66 42.21 20.69
N GLU A 482 -30.25 41.19 21.34
CA GLU A 482 -30.14 40.99 22.78
C GLU A 482 -28.70 40.66 23.22
N ILE A 483 -27.97 39.91 22.39
CA ILE A 483 -26.55 39.64 22.63
C ILE A 483 -25.71 40.92 22.48
N LYS A 484 -26.06 41.78 21.52
CA LYS A 484 -25.40 43.06 21.37
C LYS A 484 -25.59 43.94 22.62
N GLU A 485 -26.82 44.01 23.17
CA GLU A 485 -27.08 44.70 24.43
C GLU A 485 -26.22 44.15 25.61
N ILE A 486 -26.06 42.82 25.71
CA ILE A 486 -25.19 42.21 26.71
C ILE A 486 -23.72 42.61 26.49
N ASN A 487 -23.27 42.67 25.24
CA ASN A 487 -21.90 43.08 24.89
C ASN A 487 -21.64 44.55 25.23
N ASP A 488 -22.62 45.42 24.95
CA ASP A 488 -22.54 46.86 25.23
C ASP A 488 -22.62 47.14 26.74
N LYS A 489 -23.34 46.30 27.50
CA LYS A 489 -23.47 46.40 28.96
C LYS A 489 -22.20 45.96 29.68
N TYR A 490 -21.44 45.06 29.14
CA TYR A 490 -20.20 44.49 29.74
C TYR A 490 -19.00 44.67 28.80
N PRO A 491 -18.52 45.92 28.56
CA PRO A 491 -17.39 46.16 27.69
C PRO A 491 -16.08 45.73 28.35
N GLY A 492 -14.99 45.52 27.56
CA GLY A 492 -13.66 45.20 28.06
C GLY A 492 -13.39 43.70 28.25
N GLN A 493 -12.13 43.33 28.32
CA GLN A 493 -11.69 41.94 28.51
C GLN A 493 -11.91 41.43 29.96
N GLU A 494 -11.90 42.32 30.95
CA GLU A 494 -12.17 42.01 32.35
C GLU A 494 -13.60 41.47 32.58
N ASN A 495 -14.56 41.87 31.72
CA ASN A 495 -15.94 41.47 31.81
C ASN A 495 -16.28 40.25 30.91
N ALA A 496 -15.27 39.64 30.25
CA ALA A 496 -15.49 38.54 29.28
C ALA A 496 -16.25 37.35 29.89
N MET A 497 -15.96 37.00 31.17
CA MET A 497 -16.65 35.91 31.85
C MET A 497 -18.09 36.23 32.16
N LYS A 498 -18.39 37.45 32.63
CA LYS A 498 -19.80 37.88 32.88
C LYS A 498 -20.60 37.93 31.59
N ARG A 499 -20.00 38.46 30.54
CA ARG A 499 -20.64 38.54 29.21
C ARG A 499 -20.95 37.14 28.68
N GLN A 500 -20.03 36.19 28.85
CA GLN A 500 -20.25 34.79 28.45
C GLN A 500 -21.36 34.12 29.29
N GLN A 501 -21.37 34.34 30.59
CA GLN A 501 -22.42 33.83 31.49
C GLN A 501 -23.82 34.37 31.12
N GLU A 502 -23.97 35.68 30.88
CA GLU A 502 -25.24 36.29 30.50
C GLU A 502 -25.69 35.83 29.12
N THR A 503 -24.76 35.68 28.16
CA THR A 503 -25.07 35.13 26.82
C THR A 503 -25.52 33.67 26.91
N MET A 504 -24.88 32.85 27.74
CA MET A 504 -25.29 31.46 27.97
C MET A 504 -26.64 31.37 28.70
N ALA A 505 -26.89 32.27 29.65
CA ALA A 505 -28.19 32.37 30.31
C ALA A 505 -29.31 32.79 29.34
N LEU A 506 -29.03 33.71 28.41
CA LEU A 506 -29.95 34.11 27.34
C LEU A 506 -30.29 32.93 26.42
N TYR A 507 -29.27 32.22 25.92
CA TYR A 507 -29.47 31.01 25.09
C TYR A 507 -30.26 29.93 25.83
N SER A 508 -29.96 29.69 27.09
CA SER A 508 -30.72 28.76 27.93
C SER A 508 -32.15 29.16 28.11
N ARG A 509 -32.46 30.45 28.37
CA ARG A 509 -33.82 30.97 28.48
C ARG A 509 -34.61 30.87 27.18
N ALA A 510 -33.98 31.20 26.07
CA ALA A 510 -34.60 31.14 24.74
C ALA A 510 -34.70 29.69 24.19
N GLY A 511 -34.07 28.72 24.80
CA GLY A 511 -34.02 27.34 24.29
C GLY A 511 -33.21 27.18 23.01
N ALA A 512 -32.24 28.05 22.80
CA ALA A 512 -31.25 27.95 21.77
C ALA A 512 -30.01 27.23 22.34
N SER A 513 -29.38 26.36 21.55
CA SER A 513 -28.15 25.68 21.96
C SER A 513 -26.96 26.35 21.29
N PRO A 514 -25.94 26.78 22.02
CA PRO A 514 -24.72 27.35 21.42
C PRO A 514 -23.96 26.35 20.54
N PHE A 515 -24.12 25.02 20.78
CA PHE A 515 -23.51 23.97 20.01
C PHE A 515 -24.23 23.65 18.69
N SER A 516 -25.40 24.21 18.46
CA SER A 516 -26.18 23.96 17.23
C SER A 516 -25.52 24.50 15.97
N GLY A 517 -24.63 25.49 16.10
CA GLY A 517 -23.86 26.04 14.99
C GLY A 517 -22.81 25.06 14.41
N CYS A 518 -22.22 24.20 15.25
CA CYS A 518 -21.23 23.21 14.81
C CYS A 518 -21.84 21.82 14.51
N LEU A 519 -23.11 21.59 14.84
CA LEU A 519 -23.77 20.30 14.66
C LEU A 519 -23.76 19.80 13.20
N PRO A 520 -23.99 20.63 12.15
CA PRO A 520 -23.84 20.18 10.77
C PRO A 520 -22.44 19.69 10.44
N MET A 521 -21.42 20.40 10.92
CA MET A 521 -20.03 20.04 10.71
C MET A 521 -19.70 18.71 11.39
N MET A 522 -20.13 18.52 12.64
CA MET A 522 -19.93 17.27 13.37
C MET A 522 -20.59 16.07 12.69
N LEU A 523 -21.78 16.26 12.12
CA LEU A 523 -22.50 15.20 11.41
C LEU A 523 -21.89 14.90 10.03
N GLN A 524 -21.35 15.91 9.37
CA GLN A 524 -20.74 15.78 8.06
C GLN A 524 -19.33 15.17 8.13
N MET A 525 -18.62 15.32 9.25
CA MET A 525 -17.24 14.81 9.43
C MET A 525 -17.10 13.31 9.18
N PRO A 526 -17.95 12.41 9.73
CA PRO A 526 -17.83 10.97 9.46
C PRO A 526 -17.96 10.64 7.97
N VAL A 527 -18.86 11.30 7.26
CA VAL A 527 -19.05 11.10 5.82
C VAL A 527 -17.86 11.66 5.05
N LEU A 528 -17.36 12.82 5.43
CA LEU A 528 -16.17 13.41 4.79
C LEU A 528 -14.95 12.50 4.93
N ILE A 529 -14.70 11.96 6.14
CA ILE A 529 -13.59 11.03 6.38
C ILE A 529 -13.80 9.72 5.60
N ALA A 530 -15.03 9.21 5.52
CA ALA A 530 -15.33 8.03 4.71
C ALA A 530 -15.02 8.27 3.22
N MET A 531 -15.43 9.43 2.68
CA MET A 531 -15.12 9.83 1.30
C MET A 531 -13.64 10.03 1.06
N PHE A 532 -12.91 10.51 2.08
CA PHE A 532 -11.47 10.69 2.05
C PHE A 532 -10.72 9.38 1.86
N SER A 533 -11.26 8.30 2.40
CA SER A 533 -10.73 6.95 2.22
C SER A 533 -11.24 6.31 0.93
N PHE A 534 -12.47 6.59 0.51
CA PHE A 534 -13.09 5.98 -0.67
C PHE A 534 -12.48 6.46 -1.99
N PHE A 535 -12.43 7.80 -2.23
CA PHE A 535 -12.02 8.32 -3.54
C PHE A 535 -10.61 7.90 -3.99
N PRO A 536 -9.59 7.93 -3.13
CA PRO A 536 -8.25 7.48 -3.52
C PRO A 536 -8.14 5.98 -3.75
N SER A 537 -9.10 5.20 -3.24
CA SER A 537 -9.09 3.73 -3.32
C SER A 537 -10.05 3.19 -4.39
N ALA A 538 -10.89 4.05 -4.98
CA ALA A 538 -11.88 3.65 -5.99
C ALA A 538 -11.20 3.48 -7.35
N ILE A 539 -10.87 2.23 -7.71
CA ILE A 539 -10.22 1.90 -8.99
C ILE A 539 -11.08 2.25 -10.20
N GLU A 540 -12.39 2.31 -10.04
CA GLU A 540 -13.34 2.68 -11.09
C GLU A 540 -13.18 4.13 -11.57
N LEU A 541 -12.55 4.99 -10.76
CA LEU A 541 -12.24 6.38 -11.12
C LEU A 541 -10.95 6.52 -11.91
N ARG A 542 -10.13 5.47 -11.93
CA ARG A 542 -8.83 5.47 -12.58
C ARG A 542 -8.95 5.65 -14.08
N GLY A 543 -8.25 6.63 -14.64
CA GLY A 543 -8.30 6.98 -16.06
C GLY A 543 -9.63 7.61 -16.51
N GLN A 544 -10.56 7.92 -15.59
CA GLN A 544 -11.83 8.54 -15.93
C GLN A 544 -11.73 10.06 -15.96
N SER A 545 -12.00 10.65 -17.12
CA SER A 545 -11.92 12.09 -17.31
C SER A 545 -13.24 12.80 -16.99
N PHE A 546 -13.13 14.01 -16.43
CA PHE A 546 -14.27 14.88 -16.23
C PHE A 546 -13.89 16.37 -16.24
N LEU A 547 -14.56 17.17 -17.06
CA LEU A 547 -14.24 18.59 -17.33
C LEU A 547 -12.79 18.74 -17.79
N TRP A 548 -11.92 19.34 -17.00
CA TRP A 548 -10.50 19.53 -17.26
C TRP A 548 -9.61 18.46 -16.62
N ALA A 549 -10.15 17.65 -15.70
CA ALA A 549 -9.40 16.56 -15.10
C ALA A 549 -9.35 15.38 -16.09
N HIS A 550 -8.13 14.92 -16.38
CA HIS A 550 -7.91 13.76 -17.25
C HIS A 550 -8.15 12.45 -16.51
N ASP A 551 -7.95 12.45 -15.20
CA ASP A 551 -8.12 11.31 -14.32
C ASP A 551 -8.68 11.75 -12.96
N LEU A 552 -9.85 11.21 -12.59
CA LEU A 552 -10.50 11.52 -11.32
C LEU A 552 -9.82 10.85 -10.12
N SER A 553 -8.99 9.85 -10.32
CA SER A 553 -8.19 9.19 -9.27
C SER A 553 -6.85 9.89 -9.00
N ALA A 554 -6.43 10.78 -9.88
CA ALA A 554 -5.19 11.55 -9.80
C ALA A 554 -5.48 13.05 -9.58
N PRO A 555 -4.46 13.86 -9.21
CA PRO A 555 -4.60 15.31 -9.16
C PRO A 555 -4.87 15.92 -10.55
N ASP A 556 -5.78 16.89 -10.62
CA ASP A 556 -6.07 17.65 -11.86
C ASP A 556 -5.04 18.77 -12.08
N SER A 557 -3.84 18.41 -12.48
CA SER A 557 -2.76 19.39 -12.74
C SER A 557 -3.06 20.25 -13.97
N VAL A 558 -3.57 21.47 -13.76
CA VAL A 558 -3.79 22.46 -14.83
C VAL A 558 -2.56 23.33 -15.12
N LEU A 559 -1.66 23.41 -14.17
CA LEU A 559 -0.40 24.15 -14.26
C LEU A 559 0.71 23.39 -13.54
N THR A 560 1.80 23.10 -14.25
CA THR A 560 3.01 22.53 -13.68
C THR A 560 4.04 23.64 -13.44
N LEU A 561 4.54 23.70 -12.20
CA LEU A 561 5.56 24.67 -11.80
C LEU A 561 6.95 24.12 -12.10
N PRO A 562 7.93 24.96 -12.50
CA PRO A 562 9.30 24.54 -12.75
C PRO A 562 10.10 24.25 -11.45
N PHE A 563 9.49 24.43 -10.29
CA PHE A 563 10.05 24.18 -8.96
C PHE A 563 9.00 23.52 -8.07
N SER A 564 9.47 22.78 -7.08
CA SER A 564 8.58 22.15 -6.08
C SER A 564 8.46 23.05 -4.84
N ILE A 565 7.22 23.35 -4.44
CA ILE A 565 6.92 24.07 -3.20
C ILE A 565 6.79 23.04 -2.08
N PRO A 566 7.53 23.17 -0.97
CA PRO A 566 7.42 22.25 0.16
C PRO A 566 5.95 22.10 0.62
N PHE A 567 5.50 20.85 0.80
CA PHE A 567 4.14 20.46 1.18
C PHE A 567 3.02 20.77 0.17
N TYR A 568 3.31 21.42 -0.95
CA TYR A 568 2.34 21.74 -2.00
C TYR A 568 2.58 20.97 -3.29
N GLY A 569 3.86 20.63 -3.57
CA GLY A 569 4.25 19.97 -4.80
C GLY A 569 4.66 20.95 -5.91
N ASN A 570 4.71 20.45 -7.15
CA ASN A 570 5.13 21.19 -8.35
C ASN A 570 3.98 21.45 -9.33
N HIS A 571 2.72 21.30 -8.90
CA HIS A 571 1.55 21.51 -9.75
C HIS A 571 0.42 22.22 -9.01
N VAL A 572 -0.56 22.70 -9.76
CA VAL A 572 -1.76 23.35 -9.23
C VAL A 572 -2.99 22.56 -9.68
N SER A 573 -3.72 21.99 -8.71
CA SER A 573 -5.02 21.39 -8.91
C SER A 573 -6.10 22.46 -8.93
N LEU A 574 -6.85 22.56 -10.02
CA LEU A 574 -7.93 23.54 -10.16
C LEU A 574 -9.14 23.19 -9.29
N PHE A 575 -9.51 21.91 -9.19
CA PHE A 575 -10.59 21.50 -8.29
C PHE A 575 -10.25 21.81 -6.83
N CYS A 576 -9.01 21.59 -6.40
CA CYS A 576 -8.54 21.91 -5.05
C CYS A 576 -8.57 23.42 -4.80
N LEU A 577 -8.17 24.24 -5.78
CA LEU A 577 -8.23 25.70 -5.69
C LEU A 577 -9.67 26.21 -5.60
N LEU A 578 -10.57 25.72 -6.46
CA LEU A 578 -11.99 26.06 -6.43
C LEU A 578 -12.66 25.63 -5.12
N MET A 579 -12.36 24.42 -4.64
CA MET A 579 -12.80 23.93 -3.34
C MET A 579 -12.38 24.87 -2.20
N THR A 580 -11.15 25.33 -2.22
CA THR A 580 -10.60 26.26 -1.21
C THR A 580 -11.33 27.61 -1.25
N ILE A 581 -11.54 28.17 -2.43
CA ILE A 581 -12.26 29.43 -2.61
C ILE A 581 -13.70 29.32 -2.08
N ILE A 582 -14.41 28.25 -2.46
CA ILE A 582 -15.79 28.01 -1.99
C ILE A 582 -15.84 27.73 -0.49
N ASN A 583 -14.82 27.07 0.08
CA ASN A 583 -14.71 26.87 1.52
C ASN A 583 -14.57 28.21 2.28
N ILE A 584 -13.73 29.11 1.78
CA ILE A 584 -13.62 30.48 2.35
C ILE A 584 -14.95 31.23 2.26
N VAL A 585 -15.66 31.14 1.13
CA VAL A 585 -16.99 31.75 0.95
C VAL A 585 -17.99 31.15 1.94
N TYR A 586 -18.03 29.82 2.07
CA TYR A 586 -18.89 29.14 3.03
C TYR A 586 -18.60 29.54 4.47
N MET A 587 -17.33 29.61 4.86
CA MET A 587 -16.91 30.05 6.20
C MET A 587 -17.37 31.49 6.48
N LYS A 588 -17.19 32.40 5.51
CA LYS A 588 -17.67 33.79 5.63
C LYS A 588 -19.19 33.88 5.82
N LEU A 589 -19.97 33.10 5.06
CA LEU A 589 -21.44 33.05 5.18
C LEU A 589 -21.86 32.44 6.51
N SER A 590 -21.21 31.41 6.99
CA SER A 590 -21.47 30.76 8.27
C SER A 590 -21.23 31.72 9.44
N MET A 591 -20.16 32.54 9.38
CA MET A 591 -19.89 33.56 10.40
C MET A 591 -20.95 34.66 10.45
N GLN A 592 -21.40 35.15 9.29
CA GLN A 592 -22.47 36.14 9.25
C GLN A 592 -23.77 35.61 9.87
N SER A 593 -23.96 34.29 9.87
CA SER A 593 -25.09 33.62 10.47
C SER A 593 -24.98 33.45 12.00
N GLN A 594 -23.80 33.64 12.59
CA GLN A 594 -23.52 33.60 14.02
C GLN A 594 -23.46 35.04 14.62
N ALA A 595 -24.42 35.90 14.28
CA ALA A 595 -24.45 37.27 14.72
C ALA A 595 -24.45 37.37 16.25
N GLY A 596 -23.54 38.14 16.82
CA GLY A 596 -23.42 38.48 18.26
C GLY A 596 -22.30 37.83 19.00
N GLY A 597 -21.59 36.88 18.43
CA GLY A 597 -20.37 36.31 19.05
C GLY A 597 -19.18 37.23 18.83
N GLN A 598 -18.58 37.77 19.88
CA GLN A 598 -17.23 38.25 19.82
C GLN A 598 -16.38 37.05 19.36
N SER A 599 -15.89 37.09 18.11
CA SER A 599 -14.89 36.12 17.67
C SER A 599 -13.71 36.22 18.62
N MET A 600 -13.39 35.12 19.31
CA MET A 600 -12.18 35.07 20.15
C MET A 600 -11.00 35.57 19.31
N PRO A 601 -10.12 36.40 19.87
CA PRO A 601 -8.90 36.80 19.17
C PRO A 601 -8.16 35.53 18.71
N GLY A 602 -7.90 35.41 17.42
CA GLY A 602 -7.31 34.22 16.81
C GLY A 602 -8.28 33.29 16.09
N MET A 603 -9.59 33.26 16.41
CA MET A 603 -10.56 32.42 15.71
C MET A 603 -10.73 32.83 14.24
N LYS A 604 -10.61 34.11 13.92
CA LYS A 604 -10.59 34.62 12.54
C LYS A 604 -9.36 34.12 11.78
N ILE A 605 -8.18 34.16 12.41
CA ILE A 605 -6.94 33.69 11.80
C ILE A 605 -7.05 32.18 11.52
N MET A 606 -7.45 31.39 12.51
CA MET A 606 -7.60 29.94 12.38
C MET A 606 -8.59 29.57 11.25
N MET A 607 -9.65 30.35 11.10
CA MET A 607 -10.69 30.12 10.10
C MET A 607 -10.21 30.36 8.66
N TYR A 608 -9.40 31.39 8.41
CA TYR A 608 -8.83 31.60 7.07
C TYR A 608 -7.60 30.75 6.83
N PHE A 609 -6.87 30.40 7.88
CA PHE A 609 -5.68 29.54 7.79
C PHE A 609 -6.05 28.09 7.43
N MET A 610 -7.15 27.55 8.01
CA MET A 610 -7.56 26.16 7.77
C MET A 610 -7.85 25.84 6.28
N PRO A 611 -8.64 26.61 5.52
CA PRO A 611 -8.85 26.38 4.09
C PRO A 611 -7.55 26.47 3.26
N VAL A 612 -6.65 27.39 3.63
CA VAL A 612 -5.34 27.49 2.97
C VAL A 612 -4.46 26.29 3.28
N MET A 613 -4.46 25.79 4.53
CA MET A 613 -3.77 24.56 4.89
C MET A 613 -4.35 23.37 4.10
N PHE A 614 -5.64 23.30 3.90
CA PHE A 614 -6.28 22.27 3.07
C PHE A 614 -5.85 22.35 1.61
N LEU A 615 -5.63 23.54 1.05
CA LEU A 615 -5.09 23.69 -0.28
C LEU A 615 -3.72 22.98 -0.42
N PHE A 616 -2.84 23.15 0.57
CA PHE A 616 -1.54 22.49 0.58
C PHE A 616 -1.65 20.96 0.75
N MET A 617 -2.59 20.52 1.56
CA MET A 617 -2.75 19.09 1.86
C MET A 617 -3.44 18.34 0.70
N PHE A 618 -4.44 18.95 0.06
CA PHE A 618 -5.26 18.28 -0.95
C PHE A 618 -4.81 18.46 -2.39
N ASN A 619 -3.79 19.29 -2.62
CA ASN A 619 -3.29 19.54 -3.97
C ASN A 619 -2.82 18.26 -4.68
N ASP A 620 -2.21 17.31 -3.93
CA ASP A 620 -1.72 16.04 -4.44
C ASP A 620 -2.76 14.91 -4.39
N TYR A 621 -3.99 15.19 -3.92
CA TYR A 621 -5.04 14.17 -3.79
C TYR A 621 -5.86 14.02 -5.07
N ALA A 622 -6.57 12.88 -5.15
CA ALA A 622 -7.49 12.57 -6.24
C ALA A 622 -8.46 13.72 -6.51
N SER A 623 -8.53 14.16 -7.76
CA SER A 623 -9.41 15.27 -8.20
C SER A 623 -10.89 14.99 -7.94
N GLY A 624 -11.31 13.72 -7.98
CA GLY A 624 -12.66 13.30 -7.61
C GLY A 624 -13.04 13.66 -6.18
N LEU A 625 -12.09 13.59 -5.22
CA LEU A 625 -12.32 14.02 -3.84
C LEU A 625 -12.51 15.54 -3.73
N SER A 626 -11.63 16.31 -4.38
CA SER A 626 -11.71 17.75 -4.40
C SER A 626 -13.02 18.23 -5.07
N TYR A 627 -13.43 17.56 -6.15
CA TYR A 627 -14.70 17.80 -6.84
C TYR A 627 -15.91 17.47 -5.94
N TYR A 628 -15.92 16.31 -5.27
CA TYR A 628 -16.96 15.96 -4.30
C TYR A 628 -17.10 17.03 -3.21
N TYR A 629 -15.97 17.46 -2.62
CA TYR A 629 -15.99 18.44 -1.54
C TYR A 629 -16.46 19.81 -2.03
N LEU A 630 -16.06 20.24 -3.22
CA LEU A 630 -16.54 21.43 -3.91
C LEU A 630 -18.08 21.40 -4.07
N LEU A 631 -18.61 20.30 -4.62
CA LEU A 631 -20.06 20.10 -4.79
C LEU A 631 -20.79 20.09 -3.45
N SER A 632 -20.24 19.40 -2.47
CA SER A 632 -20.82 19.30 -1.12
C SER A 632 -20.95 20.69 -0.46
N LEU A 633 -19.94 21.55 -0.61
CA LEU A 633 -19.98 22.93 -0.12
C LEU A 633 -20.98 23.80 -0.90
N LEU A 634 -21.00 23.71 -2.23
CA LEU A 634 -21.95 24.44 -3.08
C LEU A 634 -23.39 24.07 -2.71
N ILE A 635 -23.70 22.79 -2.59
CA ILE A 635 -25.04 22.33 -2.18
C ILE A 635 -25.37 22.85 -0.78
N THR A 636 -24.39 22.83 0.16
CA THR A 636 -24.63 23.38 1.52
C THR A 636 -24.90 24.85 1.51
N ILE A 637 -24.21 25.63 0.67
CA ILE A 637 -24.50 27.08 0.48
C ILE A 637 -25.90 27.25 -0.07
N ILE A 638 -26.28 26.53 -1.12
CA ILE A 638 -27.63 26.58 -1.72
C ILE A 638 -28.69 26.21 -0.67
N GLN A 639 -28.51 25.14 0.07
CA GLN A 639 -29.40 24.72 1.16
C GLN A 639 -29.54 25.81 2.23
N THR A 640 -28.44 26.46 2.60
CA THR A 640 -28.43 27.53 3.61
C THR A 640 -29.27 28.73 3.14
N TYR A 641 -29.10 29.15 1.87
CA TYR A 641 -29.93 30.22 1.30
C TYR A 641 -31.37 29.81 1.14
N ALA A 642 -31.69 28.60 0.69
CA ALA A 642 -33.03 28.07 0.58
C ALA A 642 -33.72 28.05 1.95
N PHE A 643 -33.07 27.53 2.98
CA PHE A 643 -33.62 27.53 4.34
C PHE A 643 -33.86 28.94 4.88
N ARG A 644 -32.95 29.89 4.56
CA ARG A 644 -33.12 31.29 4.96
C ARG A 644 -34.33 31.91 4.31
N TRP A 645 -34.60 31.62 3.05
CA TRP A 645 -35.75 32.11 2.32
C TRP A 645 -37.08 31.55 2.85
N PHE A 646 -37.10 30.26 3.21
CA PHE A 646 -38.31 29.61 3.76
C PHE A 646 -38.53 29.84 5.26
N THR A 647 -37.58 30.44 5.99
CA THR A 647 -37.67 30.64 7.44
C THR A 647 -38.13 32.09 7.75
N ASP A 648 -39.34 32.22 8.31
CA ASP A 648 -39.85 33.50 8.83
C ASP A 648 -39.21 33.82 10.20
N GLU A 649 -38.22 34.72 10.19
CA GLU A 649 -37.47 35.10 11.40
C GLU A 649 -38.40 35.75 12.47
N ASN A 650 -39.51 36.42 12.08
CA ASN A 650 -40.45 37.00 13.03
C ASN A 650 -41.22 35.92 13.80
N LYS A 651 -41.67 34.86 13.10
CA LYS A 651 -42.33 33.73 13.78
C LYS A 651 -41.34 32.97 14.71
N VAL A 652 -40.08 32.84 14.31
CA VAL A 652 -39.06 32.26 15.17
C VAL A 652 -38.85 33.09 16.43
N ARG A 653 -38.84 34.44 16.32
CA ARG A 653 -38.71 35.36 17.44
C ARG A 653 -39.89 35.26 18.39
N GLU A 654 -41.13 35.29 17.88
CA GLU A 654 -42.35 35.12 18.67
C GLU A 654 -42.35 33.79 19.43
N GLN A 655 -41.95 32.69 18.79
CA GLN A 655 -41.83 31.38 19.45
C GLN A 655 -40.78 31.38 20.56
N LEU A 656 -39.64 32.06 20.38
CA LEU A 656 -38.59 32.17 21.40
C LEU A 656 -39.07 32.98 22.60
N LEU A 657 -39.74 34.11 22.37
CA LEU A 657 -40.32 34.93 23.41
C LEU A 657 -41.45 34.20 24.17
N ALA A 658 -42.27 33.43 23.46
CA ALA A 658 -43.30 32.59 24.09
C ALA A 658 -42.68 31.45 24.93
N ASN A 659 -41.58 30.84 24.45
CA ASN A 659 -40.85 29.79 25.18
C ASN A 659 -40.11 30.34 26.40
N ALA A 660 -39.60 31.57 26.33
CA ALA A 660 -38.95 32.24 27.47
C ALA A 660 -39.92 32.50 28.64
N ARG A 661 -41.25 32.60 28.35
CA ARG A 661 -42.30 32.78 29.36
C ARG A 661 -42.76 31.46 30.01
N LYS A 662 -42.41 30.28 29.45
CA LYS A 662 -42.82 28.97 29.99
C LYS A 662 -41.86 28.49 31.06
N PRO A 663 -42.30 28.04 32.25
CA PRO A 663 -41.43 27.44 33.25
C PRO A 663 -40.85 26.14 32.70
N ARG A 664 -39.51 26.06 32.59
CA ARG A 664 -38.84 24.88 32.06
C ARG A 664 -38.54 23.87 33.14
N LYS A 665 -38.84 22.59 32.91
CA LYS A 665 -38.24 21.47 33.64
C LYS A 665 -36.73 21.38 33.26
N LYS A 666 -35.85 21.60 34.23
CA LYS A 666 -34.41 21.46 34.07
C LYS A 666 -34.10 19.99 33.69
N THR A 667 -33.46 19.74 32.55
CA THR A 667 -32.98 18.39 32.20
C THR A 667 -31.88 18.01 33.15
N GLY A 668 -31.78 16.71 33.55
CA GLY A 668 -30.85 16.24 34.57
C GLY A 668 -29.38 16.53 34.27
N TRP A 669 -29.01 16.67 32.97
CA TRP A 669 -27.65 17.06 32.55
C TRP A 669 -27.38 18.55 32.84
N MET A 670 -28.29 19.46 32.52
CA MET A 670 -28.15 20.89 32.82
C MET A 670 -28.10 21.14 34.32
N ALA A 671 -28.88 20.41 35.11
CA ALA A 671 -28.83 20.48 36.56
C ALA A 671 -27.48 20.07 37.11
N ARG A 672 -26.87 19.02 36.58
CA ARG A 672 -25.52 18.58 36.94
C ARG A 672 -24.43 19.59 36.54
N LEU A 673 -24.54 20.23 35.39
CA LEU A 673 -23.60 21.25 34.93
C LEU A 673 -23.67 22.51 35.81
N GLU A 674 -24.88 22.98 36.19
CA GLU A 674 -25.10 24.10 37.09
C GLU A 674 -24.61 23.81 38.51
N GLU A 675 -24.78 22.57 38.99
CA GLU A 675 -24.23 22.11 40.27
C GLU A 675 -22.69 22.05 40.27
N ALA A 676 -22.09 21.59 39.15
CA ALA A 676 -20.62 21.59 39.00
C ALA A 676 -20.07 23.04 38.97
N GLN A 677 -20.76 23.95 38.26
CA GLN A 677 -20.36 25.38 38.28
C GLN A 677 -20.49 26.01 39.62
N ARG A 678 -21.56 25.77 40.39
CA ARG A 678 -21.73 26.27 41.74
C ARG A 678 -20.66 25.71 42.70
N LYS A 679 -20.29 24.45 42.55
CA LYS A 679 -19.20 23.85 43.32
C LYS A 679 -17.83 24.49 42.98
N ALA A 680 -17.56 24.75 41.67
CA ALA A 680 -16.35 25.45 41.26
C ALA A 680 -16.28 26.89 41.75
N GLU A 681 -17.38 27.66 41.72
CA GLU A 681 -17.47 29.00 42.28
C GLU A 681 -17.30 29.00 43.82
N ALA A 682 -17.87 28.02 44.51
CA ALA A 682 -17.71 27.88 45.94
C ALA A 682 -16.27 27.62 46.35
N ILE A 683 -15.56 26.76 45.59
CA ILE A 683 -14.14 26.46 45.77
C ILE A 683 -13.28 27.71 45.51
N GLN A 684 -13.55 28.48 44.45
CA GLN A 684 -12.85 29.74 44.16
C GLN A 684 -13.07 30.78 45.25
N ARG A 685 -14.27 30.92 45.80
CA ARG A 685 -14.57 31.84 46.94
C ARG A 685 -13.84 31.39 48.20
N GLN A 686 -13.75 30.08 48.46
CA GLN A 686 -12.99 29.57 49.58
C GLN A 686 -11.48 29.81 49.43
N GLN A 687 -10.92 29.62 48.23
CA GLN A 687 -9.52 29.90 47.94
C GLN A 687 -9.18 31.40 48.06
N ALA A 688 -10.05 32.28 47.53
CA ALA A 688 -9.89 33.72 47.67
C ALA A 688 -9.97 34.17 49.14
N ALA A 689 -10.89 33.60 49.94
CA ALA A 689 -11.01 33.88 51.37
C ALA A 689 -9.80 33.36 52.18
N GLN A 690 -9.19 32.23 51.81
CA GLN A 690 -7.97 31.72 52.39
C GLN A 690 -6.75 32.58 52.04
N GLN A 691 -6.64 33.08 50.81
CA GLN A 691 -5.58 34.00 50.40
C GLN A 691 -5.67 35.34 51.16
N GLN A 692 -6.87 35.89 51.39
CA GLN A 692 -7.03 37.10 52.23
C GLN A 692 -6.69 36.88 53.70
N LYS A 693 -6.96 35.69 54.26
CA LYS A 693 -6.54 35.35 55.64
C LYS A 693 -5.04 35.11 55.76
N GLY A 694 -4.38 34.65 54.70
CA GLY A 694 -2.92 34.43 54.65
C GLY A 694 -2.13 35.75 54.56
N SER A 695 -2.66 36.78 53.89
CA SER A 695 -2.00 38.07 53.76
C SER A 695 -2.13 38.93 55.02
N GLY A 696 -3.17 38.72 55.88
CA GLY A 696 -3.38 39.41 57.14
C GLY A 696 -2.45 38.94 58.28
N LYS A 697 -1.84 37.75 58.18
CA LYS A 697 -0.92 37.20 59.21
C LYS A 697 0.58 37.56 58.97
N ARG A 698 0.91 38.28 57.90
CA ARG A 698 2.28 38.76 57.59
C ARG A 698 2.49 40.25 57.92
N ARG A 699 1.52 40.89 58.56
CA ARG A 699 1.62 42.28 59.09
C ARG A 699 1.27 42.33 60.57
N ARG A 700 1.88 41.53 61.36
CA ARG A 700 2.07 41.77 62.84
C ARG A 700 3.43 41.26 63.26
#